data_e591dd4e394abe6a35c54970badfca34
#
_entry.id   e591dd4e394abe6a35c54970badfca34
#
_cell.length_a   1.000
_cell.length_b   1.000
_cell.length_c   1.000
_cell.angle_alpha   90.00
_cell.angle_beta   90.00
_cell.angle_gamma   90.00
#
_symmetry.space_group_name_H-M   'P 1'
#
loop_
_entity.id
_entity.type
_entity.pdbx_description
1 polymer ?
#
loop_
_entity_poly.entity_id
_entity_poly.type
_entity_poly.pdbx_seq_one_letter_code
_entity_poly.pdbx_strand_id
1 'polypeptide(L)'
;MQDIYKVETHPLALSENMITGDKYRITFLTEGLIRLEYDEEGVFEDRPTQMVFFRDFPKTDYRVVRTEDGIEVHTKRIHLIYNEKEFTSWGLSIQVKGNLSAYHSIWHYGEEIHDLKGTARTLDMVNGATELEHGILSRFGYSLVDDSRSQVLLPDGWIEPRRKGIKDLYFFGYGHDYKEALHDFYRLCGKTPMLPRFALGNWWSRYYKYSEESYNELMDKFQEKNIPFTVAVIDMDWHVTDVDPKYGSGWTGYTWNKELFPDPKRFLDGLHKRGMRTTLNVHPADGVQGCEEMYEDMAKAMGVDYENEDPVVCDPASPKFIEAYFKYLHHPREEEGVDFWWIDWQQGNITKVPGLDPLWMLNHYHYLDNARDGKRPLTFSRYAGPGSHRYPVGFSGDSIVTWESLNFQPYFTSTASNIGYGWWSHDIGGHMLGYRDNELALRWVQLGVFSPINRLHSSKNEFMGKEPWQFPMEIGEVMKEFLRLRHQMLPYLYTMNYRAYKENTPLILPMYYTYPAEQVAYTVKNEYEYGTAFIVAPVTEKSVQGVGRARTHVWLPEGTYIDFFTGLVYSGDREMDMYRDLHSIPVLAKAGAIVPMTEEIFGQEAARNPETMTIRVYGGADGSFQLYEDDNESNAYLKDECVLTDMDLKWSTGRFVIHKAAGRLELIPQKRTWTVEFWGVKDTEVTVEVEGTEVEAFKEYDEALGCLVVSVPETSATAEIIITLGAPELRENDVKTQVFTLLNQAEIPY
;
A
#
# COMPACT_ATOMS: atom_id res chain seq x y z
N MET A 1 -24.52 16.16 -10.81
CA MET A 1 -23.13 16.14 -10.29
C MET A 1 -22.20 16.89 -11.23
N GLN A 2 -21.08 17.43 -10.73
CA GLN A 2 -20.03 18.04 -11.55
C GLN A 2 -19.29 16.98 -12.38
N ASP A 3 -18.72 17.38 -13.52
CA ASP A 3 -18.02 16.44 -14.42
C ASP A 3 -16.82 15.73 -13.79
N ILE A 4 -16.19 16.33 -12.78
CA ILE A 4 -15.06 15.73 -12.04
C ILE A 4 -15.42 14.43 -11.31
N TYR A 5 -16.70 14.19 -11.02
CA TYR A 5 -17.16 12.97 -10.35
C TYR A 5 -17.52 11.84 -11.30
N LYS A 6 -17.41 12.07 -12.60
CA LYS A 6 -17.59 11.01 -13.60
C LYS A 6 -16.33 10.14 -13.67
N VAL A 7 -16.54 8.83 -13.65
CA VAL A 7 -15.49 7.84 -13.78
C VAL A 7 -15.63 7.07 -15.08
N GLU A 8 -14.52 6.68 -15.67
CA GLU A 8 -14.50 5.82 -16.83
C GLU A 8 -14.91 4.41 -16.42
N THR A 9 -15.86 3.83 -17.15
CA THR A 9 -16.33 2.47 -16.90
C THR A 9 -16.71 1.79 -18.22
N HIS A 10 -16.44 0.48 -18.31
CA HIS A 10 -16.86 -0.39 -19.41
C HIS A 10 -17.64 -1.59 -18.85
N PRO A 11 -18.89 -1.38 -18.39
CA PRO A 11 -19.60 -2.36 -17.60
C PRO A 11 -20.26 -3.48 -18.40
N LEU A 12 -20.25 -3.40 -19.74
CA LEU A 12 -20.88 -4.41 -20.60
C LEU A 12 -19.87 -5.51 -20.96
N ALA A 13 -20.23 -6.75 -20.68
CA ALA A 13 -19.49 -7.90 -21.17
C ALA A 13 -19.90 -8.25 -22.62
N LEU A 14 -19.02 -8.96 -23.33
CA LEU A 14 -19.34 -9.49 -24.65
C LEU A 14 -20.50 -10.48 -24.58
N SER A 15 -21.48 -10.37 -25.48
CA SER A 15 -22.60 -11.31 -25.57
C SER A 15 -22.15 -12.75 -25.81
N GLU A 16 -21.04 -12.95 -26.50
CA GLU A 16 -20.43 -14.27 -26.75
C GLU A 16 -19.88 -14.94 -25.48
N ASN A 17 -19.67 -14.15 -24.40
CA ASN A 17 -19.24 -14.64 -23.09
C ASN A 17 -20.41 -14.98 -22.16
N MET A 18 -21.67 -14.82 -22.63
CA MET A 18 -22.87 -14.96 -21.79
C MET A 18 -23.69 -16.19 -22.17
N ILE A 19 -24.19 -16.87 -21.16
CA ILE A 19 -25.26 -17.86 -21.26
C ILE A 19 -26.45 -17.30 -20.49
N THR A 20 -27.54 -16.99 -21.18
CA THR A 20 -28.73 -16.34 -20.60
C THR A 20 -29.92 -17.24 -20.71
N GLY A 21 -30.64 -17.44 -19.63
CA GLY A 21 -31.99 -18.02 -19.56
C GLY A 21 -33.01 -16.98 -19.10
N ASP A 22 -34.22 -17.43 -18.78
CA ASP A 22 -35.33 -16.52 -18.41
C ASP A 22 -35.04 -15.75 -17.11
N LYS A 23 -34.38 -16.39 -16.12
CA LYS A 23 -34.15 -15.84 -14.78
C LYS A 23 -32.65 -15.84 -14.35
N TYR A 24 -31.77 -16.31 -15.20
CA TYR A 24 -30.37 -16.37 -14.91
C TYR A 24 -29.51 -15.86 -16.04
N ARG A 25 -28.30 -15.37 -15.68
CA ARG A 25 -27.24 -15.08 -16.63
C ARG A 25 -25.92 -15.49 -16.03
N ILE A 26 -25.13 -16.25 -16.78
CA ILE A 26 -23.78 -16.65 -16.43
C ILE A 26 -22.84 -16.03 -17.45
N THR A 27 -21.90 -15.22 -16.98
CA THR A 27 -20.92 -14.53 -17.82
C THR A 27 -19.51 -15.03 -17.53
N PHE A 28 -18.85 -15.59 -18.54
CA PHE A 28 -17.47 -16.06 -18.48
C PHE A 28 -16.53 -14.91 -18.86
N LEU A 29 -16.14 -14.09 -17.87
CA LEU A 29 -15.24 -12.96 -18.09
C LEU A 29 -13.83 -13.45 -18.48
N THR A 30 -13.35 -14.49 -17.80
CA THR A 30 -12.18 -15.28 -18.20
C THR A 30 -12.47 -16.77 -18.00
N GLU A 31 -11.49 -17.63 -18.26
CA GLU A 31 -11.61 -19.07 -17.98
C GLU A 31 -11.77 -19.39 -16.48
N GLY A 32 -11.40 -18.45 -15.58
CA GLY A 32 -11.47 -18.60 -14.11
C GLY A 32 -12.36 -17.59 -13.40
N LEU A 33 -12.72 -16.46 -14.03
CA LEU A 33 -13.57 -15.42 -13.45
C LEU A 33 -14.97 -15.49 -14.07
N ILE A 34 -15.93 -15.91 -13.25
CA ILE A 34 -17.31 -16.16 -13.69
C ILE A 34 -18.26 -15.29 -12.90
N ARG A 35 -19.13 -14.52 -13.59
CA ARG A 35 -20.24 -13.81 -12.97
C ARG A 35 -21.48 -14.67 -13.00
N LEU A 36 -22.17 -14.79 -11.89
CA LEU A 36 -23.38 -15.58 -11.69
C LEU A 36 -24.50 -14.63 -11.27
N GLU A 37 -25.51 -14.47 -12.11
CA GLU A 37 -26.67 -13.62 -11.85
C GLU A 37 -27.95 -14.45 -11.82
N TYR A 38 -28.80 -14.17 -10.82
CA TYR A 38 -30.17 -14.72 -10.78
C TYR A 38 -31.15 -13.64 -10.34
N ASP A 39 -32.27 -13.55 -11.05
CA ASP A 39 -33.34 -12.60 -10.79
C ASP A 39 -34.69 -13.20 -11.16
N GLU A 40 -35.67 -13.15 -10.24
CA GLU A 40 -37.01 -13.70 -10.44
C GLU A 40 -37.78 -13.05 -11.58
N GLU A 41 -37.47 -11.80 -11.94
CA GLU A 41 -38.10 -11.06 -13.04
C GLU A 41 -37.24 -11.11 -14.33
N GLY A 42 -36.10 -11.75 -14.31
CA GLY A 42 -35.18 -11.86 -15.46
C GLY A 42 -34.52 -10.55 -15.87
N VAL A 43 -34.37 -9.60 -14.94
CA VAL A 43 -33.77 -8.29 -15.20
C VAL A 43 -32.36 -8.26 -14.63
N PHE A 44 -31.35 -8.25 -15.50
CA PHE A 44 -29.93 -8.29 -15.13
C PHE A 44 -29.33 -6.89 -15.09
N GLU A 45 -28.28 -6.71 -14.27
CA GLU A 45 -27.63 -5.42 -14.06
C GLU A 45 -26.41 -5.25 -14.96
N ASP A 46 -26.52 -4.34 -15.92
CA ASP A 46 -25.44 -4.02 -16.86
C ASP A 46 -24.68 -2.72 -16.51
N ARG A 47 -25.17 -1.95 -15.54
CA ARG A 47 -24.47 -0.74 -15.07
C ARG A 47 -23.27 -1.08 -14.21
N PRO A 48 -22.28 -0.17 -14.10
CA PRO A 48 -21.19 -0.36 -13.15
C PRO A 48 -21.71 -0.29 -11.71
N THR A 49 -21.03 -0.98 -10.79
CA THR A 49 -21.36 -0.98 -9.37
C THR A 49 -20.25 -0.33 -8.56
N GLN A 50 -20.47 -0.14 -7.26
CA GLN A 50 -19.43 0.35 -6.35
C GLN A 50 -18.14 -0.50 -6.41
N MET A 51 -18.25 -1.80 -6.68
CA MET A 51 -17.11 -2.71 -6.82
C MET A 51 -16.63 -2.80 -8.26
N VAL A 52 -17.51 -3.03 -9.22
CA VAL A 52 -17.18 -3.45 -10.60
C VAL A 52 -17.37 -2.32 -11.60
N PHE A 53 -16.27 -1.89 -12.22
CA PHE A 53 -16.27 -0.85 -13.26
C PHE A 53 -16.16 -1.42 -14.68
N PHE A 54 -15.50 -2.58 -14.86
CA PHE A 54 -15.14 -3.09 -16.17
C PHE A 54 -15.54 -4.56 -16.32
N ARG A 55 -16.30 -4.86 -17.37
CA ARG A 55 -16.68 -6.23 -17.76
C ARG A 55 -16.36 -6.51 -19.24
N ASP A 56 -15.65 -5.60 -19.91
CA ASP A 56 -15.24 -5.69 -21.31
C ASP A 56 -14.01 -6.60 -21.51
N PHE A 57 -14.11 -7.81 -20.94
CA PHE A 57 -13.07 -8.82 -21.11
C PHE A 57 -13.11 -9.41 -22.53
N PRO A 58 -11.98 -9.90 -23.05
CA PRO A 58 -11.95 -10.60 -24.35
C PRO A 58 -12.88 -11.80 -24.38
N LYS A 59 -13.11 -12.32 -25.60
CA LYS A 59 -13.83 -13.57 -25.75
C LYS A 59 -13.13 -14.71 -25.00
N THR A 60 -13.92 -15.40 -24.17
CA THR A 60 -13.49 -16.55 -23.39
C THR A 60 -13.87 -17.85 -24.12
N ASP A 61 -12.93 -18.80 -24.12
CA ASP A 61 -13.19 -20.12 -24.68
C ASP A 61 -13.89 -21.01 -23.66
N TYR A 62 -15.12 -21.41 -23.97
CA TYR A 62 -15.86 -22.38 -23.17
C TYR A 62 -16.73 -23.27 -24.03
N ARG A 63 -17.03 -24.46 -23.53
CA ARG A 63 -17.93 -25.44 -24.15
C ARG A 63 -19.15 -25.67 -23.30
N VAL A 64 -20.32 -25.56 -23.89
CA VAL A 64 -21.61 -25.85 -23.24
C VAL A 64 -22.10 -27.23 -23.67
N VAL A 65 -22.53 -28.03 -22.70
CA VAL A 65 -23.26 -29.28 -22.91
C VAL A 65 -24.62 -29.10 -22.28
N ARG A 66 -25.68 -29.27 -23.06
CA ARG A 66 -27.08 -29.24 -22.57
C ARG A 66 -27.58 -30.64 -22.32
N THR A 67 -28.20 -30.86 -21.16
CA THR A 67 -28.78 -32.11 -20.71
C THR A 67 -30.24 -31.91 -20.42
N GLU A 68 -30.98 -32.99 -20.09
CA GLU A 68 -32.38 -32.89 -19.64
C GLU A 68 -32.49 -32.19 -18.27
N ASP A 69 -31.44 -32.22 -17.47
CA ASP A 69 -31.37 -31.67 -16.10
C ASP A 69 -30.78 -30.26 -16.02
N GLY A 70 -30.30 -29.67 -17.13
CA GLY A 70 -29.73 -28.35 -17.19
C GLY A 70 -28.51 -28.21 -18.11
N ILE A 71 -27.53 -27.44 -17.68
CA ILE A 71 -26.31 -27.19 -18.46
C ILE A 71 -25.04 -27.57 -17.70
N GLU A 72 -24.06 -28.06 -18.46
CA GLU A 72 -22.69 -28.18 -18.00
C GLU A 72 -21.81 -27.24 -18.85
N VAL A 73 -20.92 -26.49 -18.21
CA VAL A 73 -20.01 -25.59 -18.90
C VAL A 73 -18.58 -25.88 -18.51
N HIS A 74 -17.72 -26.02 -19.50
CA HIS A 74 -16.31 -26.30 -19.33
C HIS A 74 -15.47 -25.17 -19.90
N THR A 75 -14.60 -24.61 -19.07
CA THR A 75 -13.44 -23.84 -19.50
C THR A 75 -12.17 -24.67 -19.26
N LYS A 76 -11.00 -24.12 -19.52
CA LYS A 76 -9.73 -24.76 -19.16
C LYS A 76 -9.58 -24.91 -17.63
N ARG A 77 -10.12 -23.94 -16.85
CA ARG A 77 -9.94 -23.84 -15.40
C ARG A 77 -11.08 -24.43 -14.59
N ILE A 78 -12.32 -24.39 -15.07
CA ILE A 78 -13.49 -24.82 -14.28
C ILE A 78 -14.42 -25.75 -15.04
N HIS A 79 -15.25 -26.47 -14.26
CA HIS A 79 -16.41 -27.20 -14.72
C HIS A 79 -17.62 -26.77 -13.88
N LEU A 80 -18.57 -26.09 -14.51
CA LEU A 80 -19.79 -25.59 -13.90
C LEU A 80 -20.95 -26.54 -14.26
N ILE A 81 -21.78 -26.90 -13.29
CA ILE A 81 -23.02 -27.67 -13.45
C ILE A 81 -24.16 -26.82 -12.88
N TYR A 82 -25.22 -26.62 -13.68
CA TYR A 82 -26.34 -25.80 -13.27
C TYR A 82 -27.66 -26.31 -13.85
N ASN A 83 -28.67 -26.39 -12.99
CA ASN A 83 -30.00 -26.92 -13.33
C ASN A 83 -30.99 -25.87 -13.93
N GLU A 84 -30.51 -24.69 -14.25
CA GLU A 84 -31.25 -23.56 -14.85
C GLU A 84 -32.44 -23.05 -14.00
N LYS A 85 -32.47 -23.33 -12.68
CA LYS A 85 -33.48 -22.88 -11.71
C LYS A 85 -32.84 -21.90 -10.70
N GLU A 86 -33.63 -21.53 -9.68
CA GLU A 86 -33.06 -20.72 -8.57
C GLU A 86 -31.78 -21.34 -8.02
N PHE A 87 -30.82 -20.48 -7.70
CA PHE A 87 -29.53 -20.94 -7.16
C PHE A 87 -29.72 -21.64 -5.81
N THR A 88 -29.36 -22.90 -5.76
CA THR A 88 -29.35 -23.74 -4.55
C THR A 88 -28.09 -24.60 -4.53
N SER A 89 -27.74 -25.14 -3.36
CA SER A 89 -26.58 -26.01 -3.21
C SER A 89 -26.61 -27.27 -4.06
N TRP A 90 -27.82 -27.74 -4.41
CA TRP A 90 -28.03 -28.91 -5.29
C TRP A 90 -28.13 -28.55 -6.77
N GLY A 91 -28.42 -27.29 -7.07
CA GLY A 91 -28.70 -26.81 -8.42
C GLY A 91 -27.53 -26.15 -9.11
N LEU A 92 -26.56 -25.62 -8.36
CA LEU A 92 -25.40 -24.92 -8.89
C LEU A 92 -24.12 -25.34 -8.18
N SER A 93 -23.17 -25.88 -8.94
CA SER A 93 -21.82 -26.17 -8.45
C SER A 93 -20.77 -25.83 -9.47
N ILE A 94 -19.58 -25.49 -8.99
CA ILE A 94 -18.39 -25.19 -9.82
C ILE A 94 -17.18 -25.94 -9.27
N GLN A 95 -16.61 -26.80 -10.08
CA GLN A 95 -15.36 -27.49 -9.79
C GLN A 95 -14.18 -26.73 -10.41
N VAL A 96 -13.14 -26.45 -9.63
CA VAL A 96 -11.86 -25.97 -10.14
C VAL A 96 -11.02 -27.16 -10.57
N LYS A 97 -10.53 -27.12 -11.80
CA LYS A 97 -9.70 -28.19 -12.38
C LYS A 97 -8.25 -28.10 -11.87
N GLY A 98 -7.46 -29.13 -12.07
CA GLY A 98 -6.03 -29.14 -11.75
C GLY A 98 -5.65 -30.02 -10.55
N ASN A 99 -6.57 -30.85 -10.03
CA ASN A 99 -6.33 -31.79 -8.92
C ASN A 99 -5.78 -31.13 -7.63
N LEU A 100 -6.24 -29.92 -7.33
CA LEU A 100 -5.80 -29.17 -6.16
C LEU A 100 -6.20 -29.86 -4.86
N SER A 101 -7.42 -30.41 -4.83
CA SER A 101 -7.95 -31.18 -3.71
C SER A 101 -9.10 -32.08 -4.18
N ALA A 102 -9.14 -33.33 -3.73
CA ALA A 102 -10.20 -34.28 -4.10
C ALA A 102 -11.58 -33.90 -3.51
N TYR A 103 -11.61 -33.14 -2.42
CA TYR A 103 -12.84 -32.88 -1.67
C TYR A 103 -13.21 -31.41 -1.62
N HIS A 104 -12.28 -30.47 -1.80
CA HIS A 104 -12.46 -29.05 -1.52
C HIS A 104 -12.32 -28.14 -2.75
N SER A 105 -12.13 -28.71 -3.94
CA SER A 105 -12.05 -27.93 -5.20
C SER A 105 -13.39 -27.81 -5.90
N ILE A 106 -14.50 -28.21 -5.27
CA ILE A 106 -15.87 -28.07 -5.76
C ILE A 106 -16.62 -27.14 -4.80
N TRP A 107 -17.12 -26.04 -5.33
CA TRP A 107 -18.02 -25.15 -4.61
C TRP A 107 -19.47 -25.45 -4.98
N HIS A 108 -20.33 -25.51 -3.97
CA HIS A 108 -21.77 -25.52 -4.13
C HIS A 108 -22.35 -24.19 -3.67
N TYR A 109 -23.37 -23.71 -4.36
CA TYR A 109 -23.99 -22.43 -4.00
C TYR A 109 -24.42 -22.39 -2.53
N GLY A 110 -23.99 -21.31 -1.84
CA GLY A 110 -24.30 -21.10 -0.42
C GLY A 110 -23.35 -21.77 0.56
N GLU A 111 -22.34 -22.50 0.09
CA GLU A 111 -21.28 -23.01 0.97
C GLU A 111 -20.38 -21.87 1.46
N GLU A 112 -19.91 -22.01 2.69
CA GLU A 112 -18.91 -21.12 3.29
C GLU A 112 -17.60 -21.13 2.48
N ILE A 113 -17.02 -19.97 2.28
CA ILE A 113 -15.75 -19.80 1.57
C ILE A 113 -14.59 -19.87 2.58
N HIS A 114 -13.70 -20.83 2.38
CA HIS A 114 -12.47 -20.99 3.14
C HIS A 114 -11.29 -20.38 2.36
N ASP A 115 -11.19 -19.07 2.43
CA ASP A 115 -10.18 -18.28 1.72
C ASP A 115 -8.93 -17.98 2.56
N LEU A 116 -7.95 -17.33 1.93
CA LEU A 116 -6.70 -16.87 2.57
C LEU A 116 -6.86 -15.53 3.29
N LYS A 117 -8.09 -15.05 3.45
CA LYS A 117 -8.47 -13.76 4.01
C LYS A 117 -8.02 -12.57 3.16
N GLY A 118 -8.55 -11.42 3.47
CA GLY A 118 -8.23 -10.14 2.86
C GLY A 118 -7.74 -9.16 3.93
N THR A 119 -8.57 -8.18 4.26
CA THR A 119 -8.24 -7.13 5.22
C THR A 119 -9.42 -6.85 6.14
N ALA A 120 -9.33 -5.82 6.98
CA ALA A 120 -10.40 -5.37 7.85
C ALA A 120 -10.62 -3.86 7.70
N ARG A 121 -11.82 -3.40 8.03
CA ARG A 121 -12.17 -1.97 7.99
C ARG A 121 -11.32 -1.14 8.94
N THR A 122 -11.06 -1.67 10.14
CA THR A 122 -10.37 -0.95 11.22
C THR A 122 -9.68 -1.90 12.18
N LEU A 123 -8.61 -1.40 12.80
CA LEU A 123 -7.94 -1.98 13.96
C LEU A 123 -8.21 -1.16 15.24
N ASP A 124 -9.22 -0.28 15.25
CA ASP A 124 -9.58 0.50 16.43
C ASP A 124 -9.78 -0.40 17.64
N MET A 125 -9.07 -0.08 18.74
CA MET A 125 -9.11 -0.82 19.99
C MET A 125 -8.67 -2.30 19.90
N VAL A 126 -8.06 -2.70 18.79
CA VAL A 126 -7.56 -4.07 18.62
C VAL A 126 -6.24 -4.25 19.39
N ASN A 127 -6.21 -5.27 20.22
CA ASN A 127 -5.01 -5.74 20.92
C ASN A 127 -4.63 -7.12 20.39
N GLY A 128 -3.63 -7.18 19.52
CA GLY A 128 -3.25 -8.40 18.82
C GLY A 128 -4.02 -8.58 17.51
N ALA A 129 -4.49 -9.80 17.27
CA ALA A 129 -5.19 -10.16 16.03
C ALA A 129 -6.69 -9.84 16.08
N THR A 130 -7.24 -9.56 14.90
CA THR A 130 -8.68 -9.49 14.68
C THR A 130 -9.10 -10.37 13.50
N GLU A 131 -10.40 -10.63 13.37
CA GLU A 131 -10.96 -11.31 12.21
C GLU A 131 -10.81 -10.44 10.96
N LEU A 132 -10.41 -11.07 9.86
CA LEU A 132 -10.29 -10.43 8.56
C LEU A 132 -11.46 -10.81 7.65
N GLU A 133 -11.88 -9.87 6.82
CA GLU A 133 -12.87 -10.09 5.77
C GLU A 133 -12.31 -11.03 4.69
N HIS A 134 -13.19 -11.50 3.81
CA HIS A 134 -12.82 -12.38 2.70
C HIS A 134 -11.93 -11.69 1.67
N GLY A 135 -11.02 -12.47 1.09
CA GLY A 135 -10.25 -12.15 -0.11
C GLY A 135 -10.69 -12.98 -1.30
N ILE A 136 -9.96 -12.86 -2.41
CA ILE A 136 -10.29 -13.56 -3.66
C ILE A 136 -9.50 -14.86 -3.87
N LEU A 137 -8.70 -15.29 -2.89
CA LEU A 137 -7.77 -16.41 -2.99
C LEU A 137 -8.05 -17.49 -1.96
N SER A 138 -7.83 -18.75 -2.33
CA SER A 138 -8.00 -19.90 -1.45
C SER A 138 -7.05 -21.02 -1.83
N ARG A 139 -6.64 -21.80 -0.83
CA ARG A 139 -5.90 -23.06 -1.06
C ARG A 139 -6.73 -24.12 -1.77
N PHE A 140 -8.06 -24.02 -1.70
CA PHE A 140 -8.98 -24.91 -2.44
C PHE A 140 -9.17 -24.48 -3.89
N GLY A 141 -8.52 -23.37 -4.29
CA GLY A 141 -8.45 -22.88 -5.66
C GLY A 141 -9.59 -21.99 -6.09
N TYR A 142 -10.52 -21.65 -5.20
CA TYR A 142 -11.62 -20.74 -5.51
C TYR A 142 -11.97 -19.81 -4.35
N SER A 143 -12.52 -18.66 -4.68
CA SER A 143 -13.17 -17.75 -3.76
C SER A 143 -14.34 -17.05 -4.45
N LEU A 144 -15.13 -16.32 -3.69
CA LEU A 144 -16.35 -15.68 -4.16
C LEU A 144 -16.46 -14.27 -3.61
N VAL A 145 -16.84 -13.31 -4.46
CA VAL A 145 -17.23 -11.96 -4.05
C VAL A 145 -18.69 -11.74 -4.38
N ASP A 146 -19.48 -11.37 -3.38
CA ASP A 146 -20.90 -11.05 -3.51
C ASP A 146 -21.11 -9.56 -3.75
N ASP A 147 -21.50 -9.20 -4.97
CA ASP A 147 -21.80 -7.83 -5.40
C ASP A 147 -23.32 -7.50 -5.36
N SER A 148 -24.15 -8.41 -4.88
CA SER A 148 -25.60 -8.28 -4.92
C SER A 148 -26.15 -7.05 -4.20
N ARG A 149 -25.40 -6.49 -3.25
CA ARG A 149 -25.80 -5.33 -2.43
C ARG A 149 -25.12 -4.03 -2.82
N SER A 150 -24.12 -4.07 -3.67
CA SER A 150 -23.43 -2.87 -4.16
C SER A 150 -24.41 -1.98 -4.92
N GLN A 151 -24.34 -0.68 -4.68
CA GLN A 151 -25.12 0.31 -5.40
C GLN A 151 -24.56 0.48 -6.83
N VAL A 152 -25.36 1.06 -7.72
CA VAL A 152 -24.97 1.26 -9.12
C VAL A 152 -24.54 2.69 -9.39
N LEU A 153 -23.52 2.87 -10.22
CA LEU A 153 -23.04 4.17 -10.66
C LEU A 153 -23.84 4.64 -11.88
N LEU A 154 -24.20 5.92 -11.85
CA LEU A 154 -24.89 6.58 -12.96
C LEU A 154 -23.89 7.33 -13.86
N PRO A 155 -24.25 7.58 -15.13
CA PRO A 155 -23.38 8.30 -16.06
C PRO A 155 -23.04 9.74 -15.65
N ASP A 156 -23.80 10.33 -14.74
CA ASP A 156 -23.55 11.66 -14.19
C ASP A 156 -22.59 11.66 -12.97
N GLY A 157 -22.07 10.48 -12.60
CA GLY A 157 -21.15 10.29 -11.47
C GLY A 157 -21.84 10.12 -10.12
N TRP A 158 -23.18 10.00 -10.10
CA TRP A 158 -23.90 9.69 -8.86
C TRP A 158 -24.13 8.18 -8.69
N ILE A 159 -24.68 7.81 -7.55
CA ILE A 159 -24.99 6.43 -7.16
C ILE A 159 -26.47 6.32 -6.85
N GLU A 160 -27.11 5.26 -7.33
CA GLU A 160 -28.48 4.92 -6.95
C GLU A 160 -28.61 3.52 -6.35
N PRO A 161 -29.64 3.29 -5.54
CA PRO A 161 -29.91 1.97 -4.99
C PRO A 161 -30.10 0.92 -6.08
N ARG A 162 -29.46 -0.21 -5.90
CA ARG A 162 -29.69 -1.38 -6.72
C ARG A 162 -31.06 -2.01 -6.42
N ARG A 163 -31.67 -2.64 -7.41
CA ARG A 163 -32.91 -3.39 -7.23
C ARG A 163 -32.69 -4.55 -6.23
N LYS A 164 -33.61 -4.71 -5.30
CA LYS A 164 -33.51 -5.74 -4.26
C LYS A 164 -33.83 -7.14 -4.81
N GLY A 165 -33.27 -8.18 -4.18
CA GLY A 165 -33.57 -9.58 -4.49
C GLY A 165 -32.70 -10.18 -5.59
N ILE A 166 -31.88 -9.38 -6.27
CA ILE A 166 -30.92 -9.86 -7.28
C ILE A 166 -29.79 -10.60 -6.58
N LYS A 167 -29.36 -11.72 -7.17
CA LYS A 167 -28.09 -12.38 -6.84
C LYS A 167 -27.09 -12.03 -7.92
N ASP A 168 -25.92 -11.55 -7.54
CA ASP A 168 -24.84 -11.14 -8.44
C ASP A 168 -23.49 -11.47 -7.79
N LEU A 169 -22.91 -12.57 -8.19
CA LEU A 169 -21.73 -13.15 -7.57
C LEU A 169 -20.59 -13.23 -8.58
N TYR A 170 -19.38 -12.98 -8.13
CA TYR A 170 -18.16 -13.19 -8.91
C TYR A 170 -17.37 -14.33 -8.32
N PHE A 171 -17.29 -15.43 -9.05
CA PHE A 171 -16.54 -16.63 -8.69
C PHE A 171 -15.14 -16.55 -9.29
N PHE A 172 -14.12 -16.66 -8.44
CA PHE A 172 -12.70 -16.68 -8.78
C PHE A 172 -12.16 -18.09 -8.69
N GLY A 173 -12.07 -18.81 -9.79
CA GLY A 173 -11.63 -20.21 -9.89
C GLY A 173 -10.27 -20.35 -10.57
N TYR A 174 -9.23 -19.77 -9.98
CA TYR A 174 -7.88 -19.71 -10.55
C TYR A 174 -6.92 -20.80 -10.08
N GLY A 175 -7.41 -21.69 -9.21
CA GLY A 175 -6.50 -22.66 -8.59
C GLY A 175 -5.48 -21.95 -7.70
N HIS A 176 -4.20 -22.21 -7.94
CA HIS A 176 -3.10 -21.55 -7.25
C HIS A 176 -2.41 -20.47 -8.10
N ASP A 177 -3.00 -20.04 -9.21
CA ASP A 177 -2.53 -18.91 -10.01
C ASP A 177 -2.97 -17.56 -9.38
N TYR A 178 -2.49 -17.31 -8.17
CA TYR A 178 -2.91 -16.18 -7.33
C TYR A 178 -2.61 -14.80 -7.96
N LYS A 179 -1.50 -14.68 -8.68
CA LYS A 179 -1.14 -13.44 -9.39
C LYS A 179 -2.13 -13.14 -10.52
N GLU A 180 -2.58 -14.16 -11.24
CA GLU A 180 -3.56 -14.00 -12.32
C GLU A 180 -4.95 -13.65 -11.76
N ALA A 181 -5.36 -14.28 -10.65
CA ALA A 181 -6.59 -13.92 -9.96
C ALA A 181 -6.61 -12.45 -9.53
N LEU A 182 -5.51 -11.96 -8.95
CA LEU A 182 -5.37 -10.57 -8.55
C LEU A 182 -5.33 -9.62 -9.75
N HIS A 183 -4.63 -9.99 -10.82
CA HIS A 183 -4.61 -9.22 -12.06
C HIS A 183 -6.01 -9.02 -12.64
N ASP A 184 -6.81 -10.09 -12.72
CA ASP A 184 -8.17 -10.02 -13.24
C ASP A 184 -9.14 -9.31 -12.27
N PHE A 185 -8.89 -9.37 -10.97
CA PHE A 185 -9.62 -8.55 -9.99
C PHE A 185 -9.39 -7.05 -10.22
N TYR A 186 -8.14 -6.61 -10.40
CA TYR A 186 -7.84 -5.21 -10.73
C TYR A 186 -8.41 -4.81 -12.10
N ARG A 187 -8.43 -5.72 -13.05
CA ARG A 187 -9.08 -5.48 -14.35
C ARG A 187 -10.59 -5.30 -14.21
N LEU A 188 -11.25 -6.10 -13.37
CA LEU A 188 -12.67 -6.04 -13.10
C LEU A 188 -13.08 -4.77 -12.34
N CYS A 189 -12.34 -4.47 -11.28
CA CYS A 189 -12.66 -3.39 -10.34
C CYS A 189 -12.07 -2.03 -10.73
N GLY A 190 -11.09 -2.01 -11.63
CA GLY A 190 -10.23 -0.87 -11.90
C GLY A 190 -8.88 -1.00 -11.19
N LYS A 191 -7.85 -0.42 -11.79
CA LYS A 191 -6.48 -0.48 -11.27
C LYS A 191 -6.33 0.30 -9.95
N THR A 192 -5.33 -0.08 -9.16
CA THR A 192 -4.81 0.82 -8.13
C THR A 192 -4.07 1.97 -8.82
N PRO A 193 -4.33 3.24 -8.46
CA PRO A 193 -3.61 4.36 -9.07
C PRO A 193 -2.20 4.49 -8.51
N MET A 194 -1.32 5.18 -9.23
CA MET A 194 -0.03 5.57 -8.67
C MET A 194 -0.21 6.61 -7.56
N LEU A 195 0.51 6.44 -6.47
CA LEU A 195 0.66 7.46 -5.44
C LEU A 195 1.60 8.57 -5.92
N PRO A 196 1.40 9.83 -5.51
CA PRO A 196 2.43 10.85 -5.65
C PRO A 196 3.67 10.45 -4.82
N ARG A 197 4.86 10.80 -5.31
CA ARG A 197 6.13 10.34 -4.72
C ARG A 197 6.27 10.67 -3.24
N PHE A 198 5.83 11.85 -2.81
CA PHE A 198 5.91 12.29 -1.42
C PHE A 198 5.18 11.33 -0.45
N ALA A 199 4.14 10.63 -0.91
CA ALA A 199 3.39 9.69 -0.07
C ALA A 199 4.22 8.47 0.38
N LEU A 200 5.32 8.16 -0.31
CA LEU A 200 6.17 7.01 -0.01
C LEU A 200 7.29 7.32 1.01
N GLY A 201 7.54 8.59 1.32
CA GLY A 201 8.46 9.00 2.38
C GLY A 201 7.86 8.82 3.78
N ASN A 202 8.49 9.40 4.77
CA ASN A 202 8.00 9.37 6.15
C ASN A 202 6.90 10.41 6.37
N TRP A 203 5.87 10.03 7.14
CA TRP A 203 4.83 10.92 7.59
C TRP A 203 4.96 11.14 9.09
N TRP A 204 4.89 12.41 9.54
CA TRP A 204 4.72 12.73 10.95
C TRP A 204 3.25 12.92 11.24
N SER A 205 2.75 12.21 12.24
CA SER A 205 1.37 12.28 12.72
C SER A 205 1.32 12.07 14.22
N ARG A 206 0.50 12.87 14.92
CA ARG A 206 0.21 12.66 16.33
C ARG A 206 -1.12 13.32 16.68
N TYR A 207 -1.99 12.61 17.38
CA TYR A 207 -3.11 13.22 18.08
C TYR A 207 -2.56 14.02 19.27
N TYR A 208 -2.27 15.28 19.03
CA TYR A 208 -1.66 16.19 20.01
C TYR A 208 -2.05 17.63 19.66
N LYS A 209 -2.35 18.44 20.70
CA LYS A 209 -2.76 19.83 20.54
C LYS A 209 -1.56 20.71 20.20
N TYR A 210 -1.10 20.65 18.96
CA TYR A 210 -0.06 21.54 18.45
C TYR A 210 -0.58 22.96 18.22
N SER A 211 0.33 23.93 18.34
CA SER A 211 0.18 25.27 17.75
C SER A 211 1.09 25.39 16.53
N GLU A 212 0.92 26.43 15.72
CA GLU A 212 1.83 26.79 14.64
C GLU A 212 3.29 26.84 15.15
N GLU A 213 3.52 27.48 16.31
CA GLU A 213 4.85 27.59 16.92
C GLU A 213 5.41 26.20 17.30
N SER A 214 4.70 25.44 18.11
CA SER A 214 5.18 24.13 18.58
C SER A 214 5.35 23.10 17.47
N TYR A 215 4.53 23.16 16.41
CA TYR A 215 4.68 22.28 15.26
C TYR A 215 5.92 22.64 14.43
N ASN A 216 6.17 23.94 14.23
CA ASN A 216 7.38 24.40 13.54
C ASN A 216 8.64 24.06 14.34
N GLU A 217 8.66 24.26 15.67
CA GLU A 217 9.78 23.86 16.54
C GLU A 217 10.04 22.36 16.44
N LEU A 218 9.00 21.53 16.37
CA LEU A 218 9.12 20.11 16.19
C LEU A 218 9.76 19.76 14.83
N MET A 219 9.34 20.41 13.74
CA MET A 219 9.91 20.21 12.42
C MET A 219 11.38 20.68 12.34
N ASP A 220 11.71 21.79 12.98
CA ASP A 220 13.07 22.30 13.10
C ASP A 220 13.96 21.28 13.84
N LYS A 221 13.44 20.68 14.90
CA LYS A 221 14.15 19.65 15.66
C LYS A 221 14.37 18.36 14.88
N PHE A 222 13.40 17.91 14.09
CA PHE A 222 13.59 16.79 13.18
C PHE A 222 14.69 17.09 12.16
N GLN A 223 14.69 18.29 11.58
CA GLN A 223 15.73 18.71 10.65
C GLN A 223 17.13 18.79 11.31
N GLU A 224 17.22 19.39 12.50
CA GLU A 224 18.47 19.43 13.30
C GLU A 224 19.02 18.02 13.58
N LYS A 225 18.12 17.06 13.85
CA LYS A 225 18.48 15.65 14.10
C LYS A 225 18.68 14.83 12.84
N ASN A 226 18.61 15.42 11.66
CA ASN A 226 18.73 14.74 10.37
C ASN A 226 17.69 13.61 10.18
N ILE A 227 16.44 13.88 10.53
CA ILE A 227 15.31 12.96 10.36
C ILE A 227 14.38 13.52 9.28
N PRO A 228 14.24 12.86 8.13
CA PRO A 228 13.47 13.39 7.02
C PRO A 228 11.98 13.01 7.10
N PHE A 229 11.11 13.95 6.68
CA PHE A 229 9.68 13.75 6.48
C PHE A 229 9.22 14.42 5.18
N THR A 230 8.22 13.81 4.51
CA THR A 230 7.58 14.36 3.31
C THR A 230 6.12 14.72 3.53
N VAL A 231 5.49 14.27 4.63
CA VAL A 231 4.11 14.60 4.95
C VAL A 231 3.97 15.05 6.40
N ALA A 232 3.29 16.17 6.57
CA ALA A 232 2.86 16.73 7.85
C ALA A 232 1.37 16.46 8.04
N VAL A 233 1.03 15.61 9.01
CA VAL A 233 -0.35 15.34 9.40
C VAL A 233 -0.69 16.19 10.61
N ILE A 234 -1.76 17.00 10.51
CA ILE A 234 -2.30 17.77 11.62
C ILE A 234 -3.64 17.13 12.02
N ASP A 235 -3.66 16.59 13.23
CA ASP A 235 -4.82 15.92 13.79
C ASP A 235 -5.88 16.92 14.26
N MET A 236 -7.01 16.45 14.73
CA MET A 236 -8.27 17.18 14.92
C MET A 236 -8.19 18.54 15.63
N ASP A 237 -7.18 18.81 16.45
CA ASP A 237 -7.02 20.10 17.13
C ASP A 237 -6.61 21.27 16.19
N TRP A 238 -6.49 21.03 14.87
CA TRP A 238 -6.37 22.11 13.90
C TRP A 238 -7.62 22.98 13.86
N HIS A 239 -8.81 22.40 14.11
CA HIS A 239 -10.08 23.11 14.22
C HIS A 239 -10.45 23.42 15.68
N VAL A 240 -11.47 24.22 15.87
CA VAL A 240 -12.00 24.54 17.20
C VAL A 240 -12.65 23.28 17.78
N THR A 241 -12.10 22.77 18.89
CA THR A 241 -12.59 21.58 19.61
C THR A 241 -13.28 21.91 20.93
N ASP A 242 -13.05 23.11 21.49
CA ASP A 242 -13.72 23.61 22.69
C ASP A 242 -14.90 24.50 22.27
N VAL A 243 -16.07 23.89 22.11
CA VAL A 243 -17.29 24.55 21.65
C VAL A 243 -18.35 24.62 22.75
N ASP A 244 -19.30 25.55 22.63
CA ASP A 244 -20.47 25.56 23.51
C ASP A 244 -21.21 24.21 23.42
N PRO A 245 -21.56 23.55 24.55
CA PRO A 245 -22.25 22.27 24.54
C PRO A 245 -23.53 22.18 23.69
N LYS A 246 -24.16 23.32 23.38
CA LYS A 246 -25.30 23.39 22.46
C LYS A 246 -24.94 22.94 21.03
N TYR A 247 -23.65 23.03 20.63
CA TYR A 247 -23.15 22.64 19.31
C TYR A 247 -22.53 21.22 19.29
N GLY A 248 -22.63 20.48 20.40
CA GLY A 248 -22.13 19.12 20.50
C GLY A 248 -20.78 19.00 21.23
N SER A 249 -19.99 18.01 20.82
CA SER A 249 -18.74 17.64 21.48
C SER A 249 -17.49 18.37 20.99
N GLY A 250 -17.57 19.08 19.85
CA GLY A 250 -16.41 19.61 19.16
C GLY A 250 -15.54 18.54 18.45
N TRP A 251 -16.02 17.31 18.34
CA TRP A 251 -15.30 16.24 17.63
C TRP A 251 -15.28 16.48 16.11
N THR A 252 -16.40 16.89 15.55
CA THR A 252 -16.49 17.38 14.16
C THR A 252 -16.25 18.89 14.13
N GLY A 253 -15.39 19.36 13.23
CA GLY A 253 -15.14 20.79 13.03
C GLY A 253 -14.42 21.08 11.73
N TYR A 254 -14.62 22.32 11.22
CA TYR A 254 -14.05 22.79 9.95
C TYR A 254 -13.45 24.19 10.04
N THR A 255 -13.57 24.83 11.18
CA THR A 255 -13.08 26.18 11.43
C THR A 255 -11.71 26.13 12.11
N TRP A 256 -10.69 26.74 11.52
CA TRP A 256 -9.37 26.81 12.13
C TRP A 256 -9.40 27.37 13.55
N ASN A 257 -8.71 26.70 14.44
CA ASN A 257 -8.45 27.24 15.76
C ASN A 257 -7.40 28.35 15.66
N LYS A 258 -7.86 29.60 15.56
CA LYS A 258 -6.99 30.78 15.38
C LYS A 258 -6.12 31.10 16.61
N GLU A 259 -6.41 30.53 17.78
CA GLU A 259 -5.52 30.63 18.94
C GLU A 259 -4.27 29.78 18.75
N LEU A 260 -4.41 28.62 18.09
CA LEU A 260 -3.31 27.71 17.80
C LEU A 260 -2.65 28.04 16.46
N PHE A 261 -3.42 28.36 15.45
CA PHE A 261 -2.98 28.65 14.09
C PHE A 261 -3.50 30.02 13.64
N PRO A 262 -2.86 31.13 14.07
CA PRO A 262 -3.33 32.50 13.78
C PRO A 262 -3.41 32.82 12.29
N ASP A 263 -2.51 32.24 11.50
CA ASP A 263 -2.43 32.41 10.05
C ASP A 263 -2.19 31.01 9.40
N PRO A 264 -3.27 30.27 9.11
CA PRO A 264 -3.17 28.92 8.53
C PRO A 264 -2.39 28.87 7.23
N LYS A 265 -2.60 29.84 6.34
CA LYS A 265 -1.89 29.87 5.06
C LYS A 265 -0.39 30.02 5.26
N ARG A 266 0.05 30.93 6.12
CA ARG A 266 1.48 31.09 6.45
C ARG A 266 2.06 29.79 7.02
N PHE A 267 1.33 29.13 7.91
CA PHE A 267 1.74 27.86 8.51
C PHE A 267 1.92 26.78 7.45
N LEU A 268 0.93 26.54 6.59
CA LEU A 268 0.96 25.54 5.54
C LEU A 268 2.02 25.84 4.48
N ASP A 269 2.14 27.12 4.04
CA ASP A 269 3.22 27.56 3.14
C ASP A 269 4.61 27.30 3.76
N GLY A 270 4.73 27.42 5.07
CA GLY A 270 5.96 27.11 5.82
C GLY A 270 6.32 25.62 5.74
N LEU A 271 5.34 24.72 5.85
CA LEU A 271 5.53 23.28 5.70
C LEU A 271 5.88 22.91 4.25
N HIS A 272 5.22 23.51 3.27
CA HIS A 272 5.55 23.34 1.85
C HIS A 272 7.00 23.74 1.53
N LYS A 273 7.49 24.85 2.09
CA LYS A 273 8.89 25.28 1.92
C LYS A 273 9.89 24.27 2.48
N ARG A 274 9.50 23.47 3.45
CA ARG A 274 10.30 22.35 4.00
C ARG A 274 10.26 21.09 3.12
N GLY A 275 9.51 21.11 2.00
CA GLY A 275 9.32 19.96 1.12
C GLY A 275 8.24 18.98 1.59
N MET A 276 7.40 19.40 2.54
CA MET A 276 6.33 18.55 3.07
C MET A 276 5.00 18.85 2.38
N ARG A 277 4.16 17.82 2.22
CA ARG A 277 2.74 17.96 1.90
C ARG A 277 1.92 17.86 3.18
N THR A 278 0.73 18.44 3.17
CA THR A 278 -0.08 18.62 4.38
C THR A 278 -1.42 17.93 4.27
N THR A 279 -1.86 17.31 5.35
CA THR A 279 -3.20 16.75 5.48
C THR A 279 -3.79 17.06 6.84
N LEU A 280 -5.07 17.39 6.85
CA LEU A 280 -5.85 17.63 8.06
C LEU A 280 -6.80 16.47 8.32
N ASN A 281 -6.95 16.10 9.59
CA ASN A 281 -7.93 15.12 10.02
C ASN A 281 -9.34 15.70 10.02
N VAL A 282 -10.34 14.96 9.55
CA VAL A 282 -11.75 15.32 9.63
C VAL A 282 -12.60 14.15 10.12
N HIS A 283 -13.54 14.46 11.02
CA HIS A 283 -14.59 13.55 11.53
C HIS A 283 -15.95 14.11 11.12
N PRO A 284 -16.48 13.83 9.94
CA PRO A 284 -17.61 14.57 9.38
C PRO A 284 -18.98 14.21 9.98
N ALA A 285 -19.07 13.24 10.87
CA ALA A 285 -20.32 12.60 11.25
C ALA A 285 -21.35 13.53 11.93
N ASP A 286 -20.91 14.51 12.73
CA ASP A 286 -21.82 15.42 13.43
C ASP A 286 -22.33 16.56 12.53
N GLY A 287 -21.92 16.58 11.25
CA GLY A 287 -22.35 17.57 10.28
C GLY A 287 -21.72 18.94 10.51
N VAL A 288 -22.46 20.04 10.26
CA VAL A 288 -21.95 21.41 10.41
C VAL A 288 -22.81 22.16 11.40
N GLN A 289 -22.18 22.67 12.46
CA GLN A 289 -22.82 23.33 13.57
C GLN A 289 -22.82 24.85 13.40
N GLY A 290 -23.73 25.55 14.10
CA GLY A 290 -23.87 27.00 14.03
C GLY A 290 -22.65 27.83 14.46
N CYS A 291 -21.68 27.22 15.12
CA CYS A 291 -20.42 27.86 15.52
C CYS A 291 -19.35 27.89 14.40
N GLU A 292 -19.55 27.18 13.29
CA GLU A 292 -18.57 27.10 12.20
C GLU A 292 -18.58 28.37 11.32
N GLU A 293 -17.41 28.85 10.89
CA GLU A 293 -17.28 30.04 10.03
C GLU A 293 -18.11 29.94 8.74
N MET A 294 -18.21 28.72 8.16
CA MET A 294 -18.91 28.46 6.90
C MET A 294 -20.36 27.99 7.10
N TYR A 295 -20.85 27.97 8.34
CA TYR A 295 -22.17 27.40 8.66
C TYR A 295 -23.32 28.07 7.88
N GLU A 296 -23.37 29.39 7.82
CA GLU A 296 -24.46 30.11 7.15
C GLU A 296 -24.57 29.78 5.66
N ASP A 297 -23.44 29.71 4.96
CA ASP A 297 -23.39 29.32 3.54
C ASP A 297 -23.81 27.88 3.33
N MET A 298 -23.33 26.97 4.19
CA MET A 298 -23.68 25.56 4.15
C MET A 298 -25.16 25.35 4.46
N ALA A 299 -25.69 25.99 5.50
CA ALA A 299 -27.11 25.91 5.89
C ALA A 299 -28.03 26.44 4.78
N LYS A 300 -27.72 27.61 4.19
CA LYS A 300 -28.45 28.14 3.01
C LYS A 300 -28.39 27.18 1.84
N ALA A 301 -27.23 26.63 1.53
CA ALA A 301 -27.08 25.64 0.46
C ALA A 301 -27.96 24.40 0.69
N MET A 302 -28.09 23.94 1.92
CA MET A 302 -28.89 22.77 2.27
C MET A 302 -30.37 23.09 2.53
N GLY A 303 -30.73 24.37 2.70
CA GLY A 303 -32.09 24.81 3.01
C GLY A 303 -32.45 24.60 4.49
N VAL A 304 -31.46 24.67 5.37
CA VAL A 304 -31.63 24.59 6.83
C VAL A 304 -31.85 25.99 7.40
N ASP A 305 -32.63 26.10 8.48
CA ASP A 305 -32.88 27.35 9.17
C ASP A 305 -31.63 27.83 9.93
N TYR A 306 -30.88 28.71 9.31
CA TYR A 306 -29.65 29.26 9.88
C TYR A 306 -29.88 30.32 10.95
N GLU A 307 -31.07 30.96 10.98
CA GLU A 307 -31.39 31.97 12.01
C GLU A 307 -31.59 31.32 13.39
N ASN A 308 -32.08 30.08 13.40
CA ASN A 308 -32.19 29.25 14.60
C ASN A 308 -30.93 28.45 14.92
N GLU A 309 -29.88 28.56 14.11
CA GLU A 309 -28.67 27.73 14.20
C GLU A 309 -28.94 26.21 14.17
N ASP A 310 -29.95 25.76 13.39
CA ASP A 310 -30.24 24.36 13.22
C ASP A 310 -29.05 23.66 12.55
N PRO A 311 -28.55 22.51 13.05
CA PRO A 311 -27.39 21.86 12.49
C PRO A 311 -27.62 21.32 11.08
N VAL A 312 -26.64 21.47 10.20
CA VAL A 312 -26.63 20.76 8.92
C VAL A 312 -26.19 19.34 9.12
N VAL A 313 -27.09 18.39 8.97
CA VAL A 313 -26.83 16.96 9.17
C VAL A 313 -25.87 16.45 8.09
N CYS A 314 -24.90 15.64 8.49
CA CYS A 314 -24.03 14.91 7.57
C CYS A 314 -24.84 13.88 6.77
N ASP A 315 -24.96 14.10 5.45
CA ASP A 315 -25.74 13.24 4.57
C ASP A 315 -24.97 12.87 3.29
N PRO A 316 -23.98 11.96 3.39
CA PRO A 316 -23.19 11.51 2.24
C PRO A 316 -24.05 10.84 1.13
N ALA A 317 -25.30 10.48 1.42
CA ALA A 317 -26.23 9.93 0.46
C ALA A 317 -27.04 11.01 -0.31
N SER A 318 -26.66 12.28 -0.19
CA SER A 318 -27.27 13.42 -0.90
C SER A 318 -26.28 14.07 -1.85
N PRO A 319 -26.54 14.15 -3.17
CA PRO A 319 -25.67 14.87 -4.11
C PRO A 319 -25.51 16.33 -3.74
N LYS A 320 -26.58 16.96 -3.26
CA LYS A 320 -26.59 18.34 -2.82
C LYS A 320 -25.66 18.55 -1.61
N PHE A 321 -25.66 17.60 -0.67
CA PHE A 321 -24.74 17.64 0.47
C PHE A 321 -23.27 17.48 0.01
N ILE A 322 -22.96 16.50 -0.82
CA ILE A 322 -21.59 16.28 -1.32
C ILE A 322 -21.05 17.52 -2.03
N GLU A 323 -21.82 18.16 -2.90
CA GLU A 323 -21.40 19.38 -3.59
C GLU A 323 -21.15 20.55 -2.62
N ALA A 324 -22.04 20.74 -1.64
CA ALA A 324 -21.88 21.78 -0.62
C ALA A 324 -20.71 21.48 0.34
N TYR A 325 -20.53 20.21 0.71
CA TYR A 325 -19.48 19.72 1.59
C TYR A 325 -18.08 20.06 1.04
N PHE A 326 -17.80 19.78 -0.23
CA PHE A 326 -16.53 20.16 -0.82
C PHE A 326 -16.41 21.67 -0.99
N LYS A 327 -17.42 22.32 -1.56
CA LYS A 327 -17.38 23.73 -1.88
C LYS A 327 -17.15 24.66 -0.68
N TYR A 328 -17.81 24.38 0.44
CA TYR A 328 -17.79 25.29 1.59
C TYR A 328 -16.86 24.83 2.73
N LEU A 329 -16.63 23.53 2.87
CA LEU A 329 -15.84 23.01 3.99
C LEU A 329 -14.38 22.69 3.60
N HIS A 330 -14.14 22.18 2.38
CA HIS A 330 -12.83 21.66 1.96
C HIS A 330 -12.06 22.60 1.03
N HIS A 331 -12.66 23.06 -0.07
CA HIS A 331 -11.97 23.89 -1.05
C HIS A 331 -11.33 25.15 -0.43
N PRO A 332 -11.96 25.89 0.50
CA PRO A 332 -11.30 27.03 1.14
C PRO A 332 -10.04 26.65 1.93
N ARG A 333 -10.03 25.47 2.56
CA ARG A 333 -8.85 24.95 3.29
C ARG A 333 -7.74 24.52 2.32
N GLU A 334 -8.11 23.97 1.17
CA GLU A 334 -7.16 23.60 0.11
C GLU A 334 -6.54 24.83 -0.56
N GLU A 335 -7.29 25.92 -0.72
CA GLU A 335 -6.77 27.22 -1.18
C GLU A 335 -5.76 27.83 -0.18
N GLU A 336 -5.89 27.51 1.11
CA GLU A 336 -4.93 27.89 2.15
C GLU A 336 -3.68 27.01 2.12
N GLY A 337 -3.71 25.80 1.52
CA GLY A 337 -2.55 24.94 1.35
C GLY A 337 -2.70 23.50 1.82
N VAL A 338 -3.91 23.01 2.09
CA VAL A 338 -4.14 21.58 2.39
C VAL A 338 -4.04 20.77 1.10
N ASP A 339 -3.17 19.75 1.07
CA ASP A 339 -2.90 18.96 -0.14
C ASP A 339 -3.90 17.83 -0.32
N PHE A 340 -4.29 17.14 0.74
CA PHE A 340 -5.25 16.06 0.75
C PHE A 340 -5.88 15.90 2.13
N TRP A 341 -6.85 14.97 2.30
CA TRP A 341 -7.64 14.86 3.52
C TRP A 341 -7.48 13.49 4.19
N TRP A 342 -7.37 13.53 5.55
CA TRP A 342 -7.52 12.36 6.40
C TRP A 342 -8.96 12.26 6.88
N ILE A 343 -9.69 11.29 6.32
CA ILE A 343 -11.09 11.03 6.63
C ILE A 343 -11.15 9.94 7.68
N ASP A 344 -11.43 10.33 8.91
CA ASP A 344 -11.56 9.40 10.03
C ASP A 344 -13.03 9.14 10.34
N TRP A 345 -13.58 8.15 9.64
CA TRP A 345 -14.96 7.74 9.81
C TRP A 345 -15.08 6.54 10.73
N GLN A 346 -15.64 6.73 11.93
CA GLN A 346 -15.81 5.71 12.98
C GLN A 346 -17.29 5.36 13.26
N GLN A 347 -18.26 5.90 12.50
CA GLN A 347 -19.71 5.82 12.76
C GLN A 347 -20.43 4.72 11.99
N GLY A 348 -19.72 3.65 11.64
CA GLY A 348 -20.31 2.47 11.01
C GLY A 348 -20.60 2.64 9.51
N ASN A 349 -21.52 1.84 8.99
CA ASN A 349 -21.75 1.65 7.56
C ASN A 349 -23.23 1.88 7.12
N ILE A 350 -24.00 2.67 7.87
CA ILE A 350 -25.42 2.88 7.62
C ILE A 350 -25.68 4.32 7.19
N THR A 351 -26.44 4.48 6.10
CA THR A 351 -27.04 5.74 5.65
C THR A 351 -28.57 5.61 5.57
N LYS A 352 -29.26 6.70 5.20
CA LYS A 352 -30.71 6.66 4.86
C LYS A 352 -31.00 5.78 3.65
N VAL A 353 -30.01 5.46 2.83
CA VAL A 353 -30.13 4.55 1.67
C VAL A 353 -29.64 3.16 2.10
N PRO A 354 -30.53 2.16 2.17
CA PRO A 354 -30.14 0.82 2.59
C PRO A 354 -29.03 0.22 1.73
N GLY A 355 -27.96 -0.24 2.37
CA GLY A 355 -26.80 -0.84 1.70
C GLY A 355 -25.76 0.14 1.20
N LEU A 356 -25.96 1.44 1.33
CA LEU A 356 -24.98 2.47 0.99
C LEU A 356 -24.14 2.81 2.21
N ASP A 357 -22.84 2.53 2.13
CA ASP A 357 -21.86 2.85 3.16
C ASP A 357 -21.40 4.31 3.05
N PRO A 358 -21.56 5.14 4.10
CA PRO A 358 -21.09 6.53 4.09
C PRO A 358 -19.57 6.65 3.89
N LEU A 359 -18.79 5.71 4.41
CA LEU A 359 -17.33 5.70 4.22
C LEU A 359 -16.95 5.49 2.75
N TRP A 360 -17.65 4.59 2.04
CA TRP A 360 -17.42 4.40 0.61
C TRP A 360 -17.69 5.70 -0.17
N MET A 361 -18.80 6.41 0.18
CA MET A 361 -19.16 7.69 -0.44
C MET A 361 -18.09 8.74 -0.21
N LEU A 362 -17.62 8.88 1.03
CA LEU A 362 -16.56 9.81 1.38
C LEU A 362 -15.26 9.48 0.63
N ASN A 363 -14.83 8.22 0.61
CA ASN A 363 -13.62 7.80 -0.10
C ASN A 363 -13.70 8.10 -1.60
N HIS A 364 -14.80 7.73 -2.24
CA HIS A 364 -15.00 7.93 -3.67
C HIS A 364 -14.95 9.41 -4.05
N TYR A 365 -15.78 10.23 -3.40
CA TYR A 365 -15.89 11.64 -3.77
C TYR A 365 -14.67 12.46 -3.33
N HIS A 366 -14.08 12.20 -2.17
CA HIS A 366 -12.82 12.86 -1.79
C HIS A 366 -11.68 12.57 -2.77
N TYR A 367 -11.58 11.31 -3.22
CA TYR A 367 -10.54 10.95 -4.18
C TYR A 367 -10.73 11.68 -5.53
N LEU A 368 -11.95 11.71 -6.04
CA LEU A 368 -12.27 12.38 -7.31
C LEU A 368 -12.14 13.90 -7.19
N ASP A 369 -12.63 14.48 -6.10
CA ASP A 369 -12.53 15.93 -5.86
C ASP A 369 -11.07 16.37 -5.72
N ASN A 370 -10.22 15.58 -5.06
CA ASN A 370 -8.80 15.88 -4.91
C ASN A 370 -8.04 15.90 -6.25
N ALA A 371 -8.59 15.27 -7.30
CA ALA A 371 -8.02 15.28 -8.65
C ALA A 371 -8.45 16.50 -9.51
N ARG A 372 -9.33 17.38 -9.03
CA ARG A 372 -9.99 18.44 -9.86
C ARG A 372 -9.03 19.39 -10.57
N ASP A 373 -7.85 19.64 -9.99
CA ASP A 373 -6.83 20.53 -10.53
C ASP A 373 -5.77 19.82 -11.39
N GLY A 374 -6.04 18.55 -11.76
CA GLY A 374 -5.14 17.73 -12.58
C GLY A 374 -3.97 17.13 -11.82
N LYS A 375 -3.86 17.34 -10.52
CA LYS A 375 -2.86 16.67 -9.67
C LYS A 375 -3.20 15.19 -9.49
N ARG A 376 -2.21 14.39 -9.14
CA ARG A 376 -2.39 13.00 -8.75
C ARG A 376 -3.09 12.95 -7.39
N PRO A 377 -4.32 12.40 -7.31
CA PRO A 377 -5.11 12.46 -6.10
C PRO A 377 -4.61 11.52 -5.02
N LEU A 378 -4.90 11.90 -3.77
CA LEU A 378 -4.63 11.11 -2.59
C LEU A 378 -5.78 11.29 -1.60
N THR A 379 -6.20 10.20 -0.96
CA THR A 379 -7.03 10.21 0.24
C THR A 379 -6.27 9.50 1.36
N PHE A 380 -6.63 9.78 2.59
CA PHE A 380 -6.14 9.05 3.74
C PHE A 380 -7.36 8.63 4.56
N SER A 381 -7.80 7.37 4.40
CA SER A 381 -9.09 6.91 4.91
C SER A 381 -9.13 5.41 5.13
N ARG A 382 -10.22 4.89 5.69
CA ARG A 382 -10.38 3.48 6.05
C ARG A 382 -10.85 2.63 4.87
N TYR A 383 -10.67 1.31 4.96
CA TYR A 383 -11.19 0.34 3.99
C TYR A 383 -12.71 0.25 4.04
N ALA A 384 -13.36 0.33 2.90
CA ALA A 384 -14.82 0.33 2.73
C ALA A 384 -15.32 -0.79 1.80
N GLY A 385 -14.66 -1.95 1.82
CA GLY A 385 -15.03 -3.10 1.00
C GLY A 385 -14.24 -3.25 -0.31
N PRO A 386 -14.49 -4.32 -1.08
CA PRO A 386 -13.84 -4.59 -2.36
C PRO A 386 -13.95 -3.42 -3.33
N GLY A 387 -12.85 -3.09 -4.02
CA GLY A 387 -12.77 -1.92 -4.89
C GLY A 387 -12.18 -0.67 -4.22
N SER A 388 -12.00 -0.66 -2.89
CA SER A 388 -11.42 0.48 -2.15
C SER A 388 -9.97 0.80 -2.54
N HIS A 389 -9.24 -0.13 -3.15
CA HIS A 389 -7.88 0.09 -3.66
C HIS A 389 -7.78 1.21 -4.71
N ARG A 390 -8.90 1.62 -5.29
CA ARG A 390 -8.97 2.76 -6.21
C ARG A 390 -8.77 4.11 -5.50
N TYR A 391 -8.88 4.15 -4.19
CA TYR A 391 -8.86 5.36 -3.36
C TYR A 391 -7.77 5.29 -2.26
N PRO A 392 -6.49 5.14 -2.64
CA PRO A 392 -5.42 5.09 -1.65
C PRO A 392 -5.22 6.44 -0.96
N VAL A 393 -4.73 6.42 0.26
CA VAL A 393 -4.07 5.45 1.10
C VAL A 393 -5.05 4.96 2.19
N GLY A 394 -4.89 3.69 2.59
CA GLY A 394 -5.64 3.15 3.71
C GLY A 394 -5.13 3.64 5.08
N PHE A 395 -6.05 3.92 6.00
CA PHE A 395 -5.80 4.18 7.42
C PHE A 395 -6.36 3.03 8.25
N SER A 396 -5.49 2.31 8.97
CA SER A 396 -5.93 1.09 9.68
C SER A 396 -6.60 1.35 11.05
N GLY A 397 -6.45 2.56 11.61
CA GLY A 397 -7.10 2.94 12.88
C GLY A 397 -6.22 2.75 14.12
N ASP A 398 -6.84 2.96 15.29
CA ASP A 398 -6.23 3.19 16.58
C ASP A 398 -5.88 1.89 17.30
N SER A 399 -4.78 1.24 16.92
CA SER A 399 -4.34 -0.02 17.52
C SER A 399 -3.71 0.18 18.90
N ILE A 400 -3.80 -0.85 19.76
CA ILE A 400 -3.21 -0.85 21.10
C ILE A 400 -1.70 -1.12 21.03
N VAL A 401 -0.92 -0.42 21.88
CA VAL A 401 0.55 -0.48 21.92
C VAL A 401 1.03 -1.72 22.69
N THR A 402 1.12 -2.86 21.98
CA THR A 402 1.57 -4.14 22.54
C THR A 402 2.38 -4.95 21.54
N TRP A 403 3.17 -5.92 22.02
CA TRP A 403 3.88 -6.87 21.18
C TRP A 403 2.93 -7.74 20.34
N GLU A 404 1.78 -8.09 20.91
CA GLU A 404 0.73 -8.85 20.24
C GLU A 404 0.17 -8.10 19.02
N SER A 405 -0.03 -6.80 19.16
CA SER A 405 -0.45 -5.93 18.04
C SER A 405 0.65 -5.82 16.98
N LEU A 406 1.92 -5.64 17.36
CA LEU A 406 3.03 -5.65 16.42
C LEU A 406 3.14 -7.00 15.70
N ASN A 407 2.96 -8.11 16.40
CA ASN A 407 3.06 -9.45 15.80
C ASN A 407 1.99 -9.69 14.73
N PHE A 408 0.82 -9.08 14.85
CA PHE A 408 -0.24 -9.19 13.85
C PHE A 408 -0.02 -8.34 12.59
N GLN A 409 0.74 -7.25 12.68
CA GLN A 409 0.89 -6.27 11.59
C GLN A 409 1.44 -6.85 10.27
N PRO A 410 2.48 -7.71 10.24
CA PRO A 410 2.98 -8.26 8.98
C PRO A 410 1.93 -9.09 8.24
N TYR A 411 1.21 -9.93 8.97
CA TYR A 411 0.12 -10.74 8.42
C TYR A 411 -1.02 -9.87 7.89
N PHE A 412 -1.51 -8.92 8.70
CA PHE A 412 -2.56 -7.98 8.30
C PHE A 412 -2.19 -7.18 7.04
N THR A 413 -0.93 -6.72 6.95
CA THR A 413 -0.44 -5.95 5.80
C THR A 413 -0.34 -6.80 4.54
N SER A 414 0.18 -8.03 4.65
CA SER A 414 0.40 -8.87 3.49
C SER A 414 -0.91 -9.47 2.93
N THR A 415 -1.83 -9.92 3.80
CA THR A 415 -3.13 -10.46 3.36
C THR A 415 -4.03 -9.44 2.71
N ALA A 416 -3.85 -8.14 2.99
CA ALA A 416 -4.59 -7.08 2.31
C ALA A 416 -4.43 -7.12 0.78
N SER A 417 -3.30 -7.61 0.29
CA SER A 417 -3.08 -7.84 -1.14
C SER A 417 -4.00 -8.90 -1.74
N ASN A 418 -4.58 -9.81 -0.95
CA ASN A 418 -5.58 -10.80 -1.41
C ASN A 418 -6.92 -10.19 -1.82
N ILE A 419 -7.13 -8.91 -1.54
CA ILE A 419 -8.27 -8.11 -2.00
C ILE A 419 -7.78 -6.83 -2.73
N GLY A 420 -6.53 -6.83 -3.16
CA GLY A 420 -5.94 -5.74 -3.92
C GLY A 420 -5.63 -4.47 -3.10
N TYR A 421 -5.80 -4.46 -1.79
CA TYR A 421 -5.67 -3.27 -0.94
C TYR A 421 -4.24 -3.10 -0.41
N GLY A 422 -3.29 -2.79 -1.29
CA GLY A 422 -1.85 -2.83 -1.00
C GLY A 422 -1.27 -1.59 -0.30
N TRP A 423 -1.96 -0.45 -0.24
CA TRP A 423 -1.43 0.81 0.28
C TRP A 423 -1.96 1.15 1.67
N TRP A 424 -1.67 0.29 2.65
CA TRP A 424 -1.99 0.54 4.06
C TRP A 424 -1.02 1.49 4.74
N SER A 425 -1.57 2.45 5.51
CA SER A 425 -0.88 3.23 6.53
C SER A 425 -1.35 2.79 7.91
N HIS A 426 -0.45 2.16 8.65
CA HIS A 426 -0.68 1.77 10.04
C HIS A 426 -0.22 2.87 10.99
N ASP A 427 -0.70 2.83 12.24
CA ASP A 427 -0.14 3.62 13.33
C ASP A 427 1.19 3.00 13.75
N ILE A 428 2.29 3.48 13.14
CA ILE A 428 3.62 2.94 13.43
C ILE A 428 4.02 3.31 14.86
N GLY A 429 4.15 2.29 15.70
CA GLY A 429 4.36 2.38 17.13
C GLY A 429 3.10 2.16 17.96
N GLY A 430 1.94 1.95 17.32
CA GLY A 430 0.64 1.86 17.96
C GLY A 430 0.11 3.20 18.48
N HIS A 431 -1.20 3.33 18.60
CA HIS A 431 -1.86 4.60 18.89
C HIS A 431 -1.99 4.87 20.40
N MET A 432 -2.68 3.99 21.11
CA MET A 432 -3.08 4.25 22.51
C MET A 432 -2.99 3.02 23.39
N LEU A 433 -3.23 3.22 24.69
CA LEU A 433 -3.25 2.17 25.71
C LEU A 433 -1.96 1.32 25.73
N GLY A 434 -2.05 0.08 26.22
CA GLY A 434 -0.88 -0.80 26.28
C GLY A 434 0.19 -0.29 27.25
N TYR A 435 1.44 -0.31 26.81
CA TYR A 435 2.57 0.05 27.66
C TYR A 435 3.73 0.65 26.86
N ARG A 436 4.56 1.47 27.53
CA ARG A 436 5.79 1.97 26.94
C ARG A 436 6.88 0.89 27.02
N ASP A 437 7.36 0.45 25.88
CA ASP A 437 8.53 -0.42 25.74
C ASP A 437 9.41 0.15 24.61
N ASN A 438 10.67 0.43 24.93
CA ASN A 438 11.58 1.09 24.00
C ASN A 438 11.91 0.19 22.80
N GLU A 439 12.09 -1.12 23.05
CA GLU A 439 12.36 -2.07 21.97
C GLU A 439 11.13 -2.26 21.08
N LEU A 440 9.93 -2.38 21.65
CA LEU A 440 8.68 -2.45 20.89
C LEU A 440 8.53 -1.26 19.94
N ALA A 441 8.78 -0.04 20.44
CA ALA A 441 8.69 1.16 19.63
C ALA A 441 9.69 1.13 18.46
N LEU A 442 10.94 0.73 18.71
CA LEU A 442 11.96 0.58 17.66
C LEU A 442 11.56 -0.49 16.62
N ARG A 443 11.15 -1.69 17.08
CA ARG A 443 10.77 -2.77 16.17
C ARG A 443 9.58 -2.39 15.28
N TRP A 444 8.67 -1.60 15.82
CA TRP A 444 7.54 -1.08 15.03
C TRP A 444 8.00 -0.05 13.99
N VAL A 445 8.96 0.84 14.30
CA VAL A 445 9.57 1.73 13.31
C VAL A 445 10.28 0.93 12.21
N GLN A 446 11.01 -0.12 12.58
CA GLN A 446 11.68 -1.01 11.63
C GLN A 446 10.66 -1.68 10.69
N LEU A 447 9.54 -2.19 11.21
CA LEU A 447 8.43 -2.67 10.38
C LEU A 447 7.88 -1.56 9.47
N GLY A 448 7.69 -0.35 10.02
CA GLY A 448 7.16 0.81 9.29
C GLY A 448 7.95 1.14 8.04
N VAL A 449 9.27 1.07 8.13
CA VAL A 449 10.18 1.34 6.99
C VAL A 449 9.98 0.33 5.85
N PHE A 450 9.67 -0.91 6.18
CA PHE A 450 9.37 -1.99 5.22
C PHE A 450 7.87 -2.29 5.10
N SER A 451 7.03 -1.31 5.41
CA SER A 451 5.58 -1.32 5.16
C SER A 451 5.20 -0.42 3.97
N PRO A 452 3.97 -0.48 3.45
CA PRO A 452 3.59 0.32 2.28
C PRO A 452 3.74 1.82 2.52
N ILE A 453 3.18 2.34 3.62
CA ILE A 453 3.30 3.75 4.05
C ILE A 453 3.89 3.80 5.45
N ASN A 454 4.90 4.62 5.64
CA ASN A 454 5.54 4.79 6.95
C ASN A 454 5.07 6.07 7.63
N ARG A 455 4.04 5.96 8.47
CA ARG A 455 3.47 7.05 9.24
C ARG A 455 3.65 6.79 10.73
N LEU A 456 4.54 7.55 11.39
CA LEU A 456 4.62 7.57 12.83
C LEU A 456 3.36 8.22 13.39
N HIS A 457 2.67 7.54 14.32
CA HIS A 457 1.47 8.09 14.96
C HIS A 457 1.36 7.67 16.43
N SER A 458 0.69 8.49 17.22
CA SER A 458 0.40 8.21 18.63
C SER A 458 -0.73 9.09 19.15
N SER A 459 -1.29 8.71 20.31
CA SER A 459 -2.22 9.53 21.05
C SER A 459 -1.53 10.73 21.73
N LYS A 460 -2.34 11.58 22.36
CA LYS A 460 -1.90 12.76 23.12
C LYS A 460 -1.17 12.44 24.42
N ASN A 461 -1.10 11.18 24.84
CA ASN A 461 -0.38 10.77 26.04
C ASN A 461 1.12 11.09 25.88
N GLU A 462 1.69 11.84 26.84
CA GLU A 462 3.10 12.28 26.80
C GLU A 462 4.10 11.11 26.76
N PHE A 463 3.74 9.94 27.30
CA PHE A 463 4.59 8.77 27.31
C PHE A 463 4.52 7.96 26.00
N MET A 464 3.63 8.30 25.07
CA MET A 464 3.42 7.57 23.81
C MET A 464 4.03 8.27 22.60
N GLY A 465 4.74 9.40 22.79
CA GLY A 465 5.45 10.09 21.70
C GLY A 465 6.39 9.16 20.93
N LYS A 466 6.55 9.43 19.62
CA LYS A 466 7.39 8.63 18.70
C LYS A 466 8.64 9.39 18.26
N GLU A 467 8.90 10.56 18.82
CA GLU A 467 10.09 11.35 18.54
C GLU A 467 11.33 10.59 19.00
N PRO A 468 12.31 10.29 18.13
CA PRO A 468 13.47 9.47 18.47
C PRO A 468 14.28 9.94 19.69
N TRP A 469 14.32 11.25 19.92
CA TRP A 469 15.05 11.83 21.09
C TRP A 469 14.33 11.64 22.44
N GLN A 470 13.11 11.09 22.46
CA GLN A 470 12.41 10.73 23.71
C GLN A 470 12.76 9.32 24.19
N PHE A 471 13.56 8.59 23.44
CA PHE A 471 14.02 7.23 23.75
C PHE A 471 15.48 7.23 24.23
N PRO A 472 15.97 6.15 24.88
CA PRO A 472 17.39 5.98 25.12
C PRO A 472 18.21 6.20 23.85
N MET A 473 19.43 6.75 23.99
CA MET A 473 20.24 7.21 22.86
C MET A 473 20.41 6.15 21.77
N GLU A 474 20.75 4.91 22.12
CA GLU A 474 20.89 3.82 21.16
C GLU A 474 19.60 3.59 20.35
N ILE A 475 18.46 3.50 21.03
CA ILE A 475 17.14 3.33 20.38
C ILE A 475 16.82 4.49 19.45
N GLY A 476 17.03 5.72 19.92
CA GLY A 476 16.74 6.94 19.14
C GLY A 476 17.62 7.06 17.90
N GLU A 477 18.93 6.73 17.99
CA GLU A 477 19.82 6.76 16.83
C GLU A 477 19.44 5.68 15.81
N VAL A 478 19.11 4.47 16.23
CA VAL A 478 18.65 3.42 15.31
C VAL A 478 17.31 3.80 14.64
N MET A 479 16.36 4.37 15.39
CA MET A 479 15.12 4.89 14.79
C MET A 479 15.42 5.92 13.69
N LYS A 480 16.36 6.83 13.94
CA LYS A 480 16.78 7.85 12.97
C LYS A 480 17.37 7.21 11.71
N GLU A 481 18.26 6.23 11.86
CA GLU A 481 18.86 5.50 10.73
C GLU A 481 17.79 4.83 9.86
N PHE A 482 16.81 4.17 10.47
CA PHE A 482 15.71 3.54 9.74
C PHE A 482 14.81 4.56 9.03
N LEU A 483 14.49 5.69 9.65
CA LEU A 483 13.72 6.75 9.01
C LEU A 483 14.45 7.37 7.80
N ARG A 484 15.76 7.49 7.87
CA ARG A 484 16.61 7.89 6.73
C ARG A 484 16.62 6.83 5.64
N LEU A 485 16.77 5.55 6.02
CA LEU A 485 16.70 4.42 5.08
C LEU A 485 15.42 4.42 4.26
N ARG A 486 14.25 4.73 4.87
CA ARG A 486 12.99 4.85 4.13
C ARG A 486 13.10 5.83 2.97
N HIS A 487 13.70 7.00 3.20
CA HIS A 487 13.88 8.01 2.17
C HIS A 487 14.95 7.62 1.14
N GLN A 488 16.04 6.97 1.57
CA GLN A 488 17.04 6.44 0.64
C GLN A 488 16.44 5.46 -0.35
N MET A 489 15.45 4.66 0.05
CA MET A 489 14.75 3.70 -0.80
C MET A 489 13.68 4.32 -1.73
N LEU A 490 13.44 5.62 -1.72
CA LEU A 490 12.38 6.25 -2.52
C LEU A 490 12.44 5.92 -4.02
N PRO A 491 13.61 5.89 -4.70
CA PRO A 491 13.66 5.49 -6.11
C PRO A 491 13.15 4.06 -6.35
N TYR A 492 13.51 3.13 -5.49
CA TYR A 492 12.99 1.76 -5.52
C TYR A 492 11.48 1.70 -5.25
N LEU A 493 11.03 2.35 -4.18
CA LEU A 493 9.61 2.36 -3.80
C LEU A 493 8.73 3.01 -4.85
N TYR A 494 9.23 4.07 -5.49
CA TYR A 494 8.47 4.75 -6.54
C TYR A 494 8.35 3.89 -7.80
N THR A 495 9.39 3.14 -8.15
CA THR A 495 9.32 2.15 -9.22
C THR A 495 8.35 1.02 -8.87
N MET A 496 8.31 0.56 -7.61
CA MET A 496 7.33 -0.44 -7.16
C MET A 496 5.89 0.11 -7.17
N ASN A 497 5.71 1.40 -6.90
CA ASN A 497 4.43 2.09 -7.03
C ASN A 497 3.93 2.09 -8.51
N TYR A 498 4.84 2.38 -9.45
CA TYR A 498 4.52 2.24 -10.89
C TYR A 498 4.18 0.80 -11.26
N ARG A 499 4.92 -0.17 -10.75
CA ARG A 499 4.66 -1.59 -10.97
C ARG A 499 3.29 -2.01 -10.42
N ALA A 500 2.89 -1.50 -9.26
CA ALA A 500 1.56 -1.77 -8.70
C ALA A 500 0.44 -1.29 -9.65
N TYR A 501 0.60 -0.14 -10.26
CA TYR A 501 -0.32 0.39 -11.28
C TYR A 501 -0.23 -0.35 -12.61
N LYS A 502 0.98 -0.52 -13.16
CA LYS A 502 1.19 -1.03 -14.53
C LYS A 502 0.96 -2.54 -14.63
N GLU A 503 1.49 -3.28 -13.65
CA GLU A 503 1.50 -4.75 -13.63
C GLU A 503 0.46 -5.36 -12.68
N ASN A 504 -0.35 -4.52 -12.01
CA ASN A 504 -1.33 -4.99 -11.03
C ASN A 504 -0.69 -5.86 -9.91
N THR A 505 0.49 -5.44 -9.44
CA THR A 505 1.26 -6.20 -8.46
C THR A 505 1.59 -5.32 -7.26
N PRO A 506 0.94 -5.51 -6.09
CA PRO A 506 1.21 -4.75 -4.88
C PRO A 506 2.68 -4.81 -4.44
N LEU A 507 3.14 -3.79 -3.69
CA LEU A 507 4.47 -3.75 -3.10
C LEU A 507 4.74 -4.95 -2.18
N ILE A 508 3.75 -5.32 -1.38
CA ILE A 508 3.86 -6.43 -0.42
C ILE A 508 2.96 -7.58 -0.90
N LEU A 509 3.55 -8.78 -0.97
CA LEU A 509 2.84 -10.00 -1.27
C LEU A 509 3.17 -11.08 -0.23
N PRO A 510 2.16 -11.84 0.25
CA PRO A 510 2.43 -13.06 0.99
C PRO A 510 3.26 -14.05 0.18
N MET A 511 4.08 -14.87 0.85
CA MET A 511 5.01 -15.81 0.22
C MET A 511 4.33 -16.79 -0.75
N TYR A 512 3.08 -17.17 -0.49
CA TYR A 512 2.35 -18.12 -1.35
C TYR A 512 1.99 -17.57 -2.74
N TYR A 513 2.11 -16.26 -3.01
CA TYR A 513 1.91 -15.76 -4.37
C TYR A 513 2.96 -16.26 -5.36
N THR A 514 4.19 -16.40 -4.89
CA THR A 514 5.30 -16.89 -5.71
C THR A 514 5.54 -18.40 -5.49
N TYR A 515 5.23 -18.91 -4.30
CA TYR A 515 5.48 -20.29 -3.90
C TYR A 515 4.20 -21.02 -3.45
N PRO A 516 3.18 -21.11 -4.32
CA PRO A 516 1.87 -21.67 -3.93
C PRO A 516 1.87 -23.17 -3.64
N ALA A 517 2.90 -23.89 -4.11
CA ALA A 517 3.06 -25.32 -3.84
C ALA A 517 3.68 -25.61 -2.47
N GLU A 518 4.35 -24.62 -1.87
CA GLU A 518 5.08 -24.80 -0.63
C GLU A 518 4.16 -24.63 0.58
N GLN A 519 4.06 -25.67 1.42
CA GLN A 519 3.22 -25.64 2.61
C GLN A 519 3.65 -24.53 3.59
N VAL A 520 4.96 -24.32 3.73
CA VAL A 520 5.54 -23.33 4.63
C VAL A 520 5.16 -21.90 4.25
N ALA A 521 4.98 -21.60 2.95
CA ALA A 521 4.56 -20.28 2.46
C ALA A 521 3.22 -19.80 3.04
N TYR A 522 2.38 -20.70 3.54
CA TYR A 522 1.10 -20.40 4.18
C TYR A 522 1.20 -20.29 5.71
N THR A 523 2.32 -20.64 6.30
CA THR A 523 2.52 -20.69 7.76
C THR A 523 3.44 -19.60 8.28
N VAL A 524 4.33 -19.04 7.44
CA VAL A 524 5.24 -17.92 7.79
C VAL A 524 4.51 -16.58 7.73
N LYS A 525 3.58 -16.36 8.64
CA LYS A 525 2.65 -15.21 8.61
C LYS A 525 3.30 -13.85 8.76
N ASN A 526 4.48 -13.78 9.38
CA ASN A 526 5.23 -12.53 9.56
C ASN A 526 6.28 -12.28 8.48
N GLU A 527 6.27 -13.07 7.41
CA GLU A 527 7.22 -12.97 6.30
C GLU A 527 6.48 -12.63 5.01
N TYR A 528 7.07 -11.77 4.20
CA TYR A 528 6.48 -11.33 2.93
C TYR A 528 7.53 -10.92 1.91
N GLU A 529 7.16 -10.98 0.62
CA GLU A 529 7.93 -10.37 -0.46
C GLU A 529 7.69 -8.85 -0.46
N TYR A 530 8.78 -8.07 -0.54
CA TYR A 530 8.75 -6.61 -0.61
C TYR A 530 9.31 -6.14 -1.95
N GLY A 531 8.43 -5.82 -2.87
CA GLY A 531 8.76 -5.53 -4.26
C GLY A 531 9.38 -6.72 -4.98
N THR A 532 10.38 -6.44 -5.83
CA THR A 532 11.06 -7.46 -6.64
C THR A 532 12.29 -8.04 -5.95
N ALA A 533 12.86 -7.31 -4.99
CA ALA A 533 14.20 -7.57 -4.48
C ALA A 533 14.24 -8.38 -3.18
N PHE A 534 13.28 -8.20 -2.26
CA PHE A 534 13.45 -8.60 -0.88
C PHE A 534 12.42 -9.62 -0.37
N ILE A 535 12.88 -10.47 0.53
CA ILE A 535 12.05 -11.16 1.51
C ILE A 535 12.29 -10.46 2.85
N VAL A 536 11.22 -10.04 3.51
CA VAL A 536 11.25 -9.31 4.78
C VAL A 536 10.53 -10.10 5.85
N ALA A 537 11.18 -10.32 6.97
CA ALA A 537 10.60 -10.95 8.17
C ALA A 537 10.83 -10.02 9.37
N PRO A 538 9.90 -9.11 9.67
CA PRO A 538 10.05 -8.17 10.77
C PRO A 538 10.22 -8.85 12.11
N VAL A 539 11.00 -8.23 13.01
CA VAL A 539 11.12 -8.67 14.39
C VAL A 539 9.86 -8.24 15.14
N THR A 540 9.09 -9.22 15.60
CA THR A 540 7.82 -9.01 16.31
C THR A 540 7.79 -9.58 17.73
N GLU A 541 8.95 -10.01 18.22
CA GLU A 541 9.15 -10.50 19.57
C GLU A 541 10.32 -9.76 20.25
N LYS A 542 10.24 -9.66 21.57
CA LYS A 542 11.27 -9.00 22.35
C LYS A 542 12.57 -9.79 22.36
N SER A 543 13.69 -9.07 22.46
CA SER A 543 15.02 -9.67 22.59
C SER A 543 15.11 -10.64 23.76
N VAL A 544 15.79 -11.77 23.53
CA VAL A 544 16.05 -12.79 24.54
C VAL A 544 17.00 -12.23 25.59
N GLN A 545 16.59 -12.28 26.85
CA GLN A 545 17.40 -11.79 27.97
C GLN A 545 18.76 -12.52 28.03
N GLY A 546 19.82 -11.78 28.24
CA GLY A 546 21.19 -12.29 28.27
C GLY A 546 21.84 -12.47 26.91
N VAL A 547 21.07 -12.72 25.85
CA VAL A 547 21.58 -12.80 24.47
C VAL A 547 21.59 -11.43 23.78
N GLY A 548 20.69 -10.54 24.18
CA GLY A 548 20.52 -9.19 23.61
C GLY A 548 20.09 -9.19 22.14
N ARG A 549 19.43 -10.26 21.71
CA ARG A 549 18.93 -10.42 20.33
C ARG A 549 17.52 -10.99 20.31
N ALA A 550 16.70 -10.49 19.41
CA ALA A 550 15.39 -11.03 19.12
C ALA A 550 15.50 -12.20 18.11
N ARG A 551 14.68 -13.22 18.30
CA ARG A 551 14.58 -14.35 17.39
C ARG A 551 13.46 -14.09 16.38
N THR A 552 13.73 -14.37 15.12
CA THR A 552 12.73 -14.34 14.04
C THR A 552 12.83 -15.61 13.21
N HIS A 553 11.73 -16.33 13.08
CA HIS A 553 11.64 -17.49 12.20
C HIS A 553 11.52 -17.03 10.75
N VAL A 554 12.34 -17.57 9.86
CA VAL A 554 12.44 -17.19 8.44
C VAL A 554 12.46 -18.46 7.58
N TRP A 555 11.71 -18.44 6.50
CA TRP A 555 11.81 -19.40 5.43
C TRP A 555 12.42 -18.78 4.18
N LEU A 556 13.51 -19.34 3.70
CA LEU A 556 14.11 -18.95 2.42
C LEU A 556 13.82 -20.02 1.38
N PRO A 557 13.06 -19.70 0.32
CA PRO A 557 12.90 -20.59 -0.83
C PRO A 557 14.24 -20.95 -1.49
N GLU A 558 14.24 -21.91 -2.41
CA GLU A 558 15.44 -22.26 -3.19
C GLU A 558 16.10 -21.01 -3.82
N GLY A 559 17.40 -20.83 -3.61
CA GLY A 559 18.15 -19.70 -4.14
C GLY A 559 19.29 -19.26 -3.22
N THR A 560 19.93 -18.15 -3.59
CA THR A 560 20.93 -17.46 -2.79
C THR A 560 20.40 -16.11 -2.38
N TYR A 561 20.66 -15.72 -1.15
CA TYR A 561 20.20 -14.49 -0.54
C TYR A 561 21.36 -13.75 0.14
N ILE A 562 21.33 -12.42 0.06
CA ILE A 562 22.29 -11.56 0.73
C ILE A 562 21.54 -10.68 1.73
N ASP A 563 21.97 -10.70 2.98
CA ASP A 563 21.38 -9.87 4.02
C ASP A 563 21.62 -8.38 3.75
N PHE A 564 20.55 -7.59 3.75
CA PHE A 564 20.58 -6.15 3.44
C PHE A 564 21.46 -5.34 4.41
N PHE A 565 21.48 -5.72 5.70
CA PHE A 565 22.19 -4.99 6.74
C PHE A 565 23.62 -5.48 6.99
N THR A 566 23.84 -6.78 6.81
CA THR A 566 25.09 -7.41 7.22
C THR A 566 25.96 -7.91 6.06
N GLY A 567 25.39 -7.97 4.85
CA GLY A 567 26.06 -8.51 3.67
C GLY A 567 26.34 -10.02 3.74
N LEU A 568 25.78 -10.74 4.73
CA LEU A 568 25.93 -12.16 4.87
C LEU A 568 25.20 -12.90 3.77
N VAL A 569 25.84 -13.97 3.26
CA VAL A 569 25.28 -14.80 2.20
C VAL A 569 24.61 -16.03 2.79
N TYR A 570 23.36 -16.27 2.40
CA TYR A 570 22.56 -17.41 2.84
C TYR A 570 22.15 -18.27 1.65
N SER A 571 22.23 -19.60 1.80
CA SER A 571 21.58 -20.53 0.89
C SER A 571 20.12 -20.73 1.31
N GLY A 572 19.21 -20.77 0.35
CA GLY A 572 17.80 -21.08 0.57
C GLY A 572 17.51 -22.57 0.70
N ASP A 573 16.24 -22.93 0.39
CA ASP A 573 15.63 -24.25 0.57
C ASP A 573 15.64 -24.71 2.04
N ARG A 574 15.33 -23.78 2.96
CA ARG A 574 15.29 -24.08 4.39
C ARG A 574 14.52 -23.06 5.23
N GLU A 575 14.04 -23.52 6.36
CA GLU A 575 13.59 -22.70 7.48
C GLU A 575 14.73 -22.53 8.47
N MET A 576 14.82 -21.36 9.12
CA MET A 576 15.82 -21.07 10.14
C MET A 576 15.34 -19.99 11.10
N ASP A 577 15.91 -19.98 12.30
CA ASP A 577 15.77 -18.87 13.22
C ASP A 577 16.93 -17.88 13.04
N MET A 578 16.62 -16.64 12.71
CA MET A 578 17.58 -15.53 12.65
C MET A 578 17.52 -14.71 13.92
N TYR A 579 18.69 -14.40 14.47
CA TYR A 579 18.83 -13.59 15.68
C TYR A 579 19.34 -12.19 15.31
N ARG A 580 18.57 -11.16 15.68
CA ARG A 580 18.89 -9.76 15.35
C ARG A 580 19.04 -8.91 16.60
N ASP A 581 20.08 -8.09 16.62
CA ASP A 581 20.22 -7.01 17.60
C ASP A 581 19.24 -5.86 17.27
N LEU A 582 19.39 -4.71 17.92
CA LEU A 582 18.53 -3.56 17.72
C LEU A 582 18.74 -2.88 16.35
N HIS A 583 19.92 -3.06 15.72
CA HIS A 583 20.31 -2.36 14.50
C HIS A 583 19.79 -3.00 13.20
N SER A 584 19.21 -4.19 13.26
CA SER A 584 18.77 -4.91 12.07
C SER A 584 17.51 -5.75 12.28
N ILE A 585 16.86 -6.05 11.17
CA ILE A 585 15.79 -7.06 11.02
C ILE A 585 16.16 -7.96 9.83
N PRO A 586 15.61 -9.17 9.72
CA PRO A 586 15.77 -9.98 8.52
C PRO A 586 15.17 -9.31 7.28
N VAL A 587 16.04 -8.83 6.41
CA VAL A 587 15.72 -8.35 5.05
C VAL A 587 16.72 -8.99 4.11
N LEU A 588 16.24 -9.96 3.33
CA LEU A 588 17.08 -10.82 2.50
C LEU A 588 16.87 -10.46 1.03
N ALA A 589 17.90 -9.90 0.41
CA ALA A 589 17.89 -9.63 -1.02
C ALA A 589 18.16 -10.91 -1.81
N LYS A 590 17.34 -11.16 -2.83
CA LYS A 590 17.56 -12.26 -3.77
C LYS A 590 18.85 -12.01 -4.57
N ALA A 591 19.67 -13.02 -4.79
CA ALA A 591 20.81 -12.90 -5.69
C ALA A 591 20.36 -12.38 -7.07
N GLY A 592 21.11 -11.45 -7.65
CA GLY A 592 20.75 -10.74 -8.87
C GLY A 592 19.84 -9.53 -8.67
N ALA A 593 19.34 -9.27 -7.47
CA ALA A 593 18.50 -8.09 -7.23
C ALA A 593 19.26 -6.78 -7.45
N ILE A 594 18.57 -5.79 -8.02
CA ILE A 594 19.08 -4.45 -8.28
C ILE A 594 18.14 -3.47 -7.59
N VAL A 595 18.66 -2.61 -6.72
CA VAL A 595 17.87 -1.72 -5.88
C VAL A 595 18.40 -0.29 -6.00
N PRO A 596 17.70 0.59 -6.73
CA PRO A 596 18.07 2.00 -6.80
C PRO A 596 17.72 2.73 -5.49
N MET A 597 18.66 3.50 -4.99
CA MET A 597 18.58 4.30 -3.78
C MET A 597 19.12 5.71 -4.03
N THR A 598 18.99 6.62 -3.05
CA THR A 598 19.52 7.98 -3.11
C THR A 598 19.97 8.49 -1.74
N GLU A 599 20.92 9.44 -1.72
CA GLU A 599 21.29 10.20 -0.52
C GLU A 599 20.54 11.57 -0.43
N GLU A 600 19.78 11.94 -1.45
CA GLU A 600 18.96 13.15 -1.48
C GLU A 600 17.62 12.93 -0.76
N ILE A 601 17.67 12.93 0.58
CA ILE A 601 16.57 12.46 1.44
C ILE A 601 15.83 13.57 2.19
N PHE A 602 16.22 14.84 2.01
CA PHE A 602 15.67 15.97 2.75
C PHE A 602 14.98 16.99 1.87
N GLY A 603 14.01 17.70 2.46
CA GLY A 603 13.38 18.87 1.86
C GLY A 603 12.73 18.58 0.52
N GLN A 604 12.81 19.56 -0.39
CA GLN A 604 12.26 19.46 -1.75
C GLN A 604 12.90 18.34 -2.58
N GLU A 605 14.16 17.99 -2.28
CA GLU A 605 14.89 16.98 -3.05
C GLU A 605 14.33 15.57 -2.84
N ALA A 606 13.86 15.25 -1.64
CA ALA A 606 13.27 13.95 -1.33
C ALA A 606 12.06 13.58 -2.23
N ALA A 607 11.33 14.58 -2.71
CA ALA A 607 10.15 14.38 -3.55
C ALA A 607 10.43 14.54 -5.06
N ARG A 608 11.71 14.60 -5.47
CA ARG A 608 12.14 14.78 -6.87
C ARG A 608 12.93 13.60 -7.38
N ASN A 609 13.15 13.57 -8.70
CA ASN A 609 14.08 12.64 -9.33
C ASN A 609 15.52 13.05 -8.97
N PRO A 610 16.32 12.18 -8.33
CA PRO A 610 17.58 12.57 -7.73
C PRO A 610 18.69 12.79 -8.77
N GLU A 611 19.62 13.71 -8.45
CA GLU A 611 20.87 13.90 -9.17
C GLU A 611 21.95 12.89 -8.74
N THR A 612 21.82 12.34 -7.53
CA THR A 612 22.73 11.34 -6.96
C THR A 612 22.01 10.02 -6.73
N MET A 613 22.45 8.97 -7.40
CA MET A 613 21.86 7.62 -7.29
C MET A 613 22.89 6.64 -6.74
N THR A 614 22.46 5.82 -5.80
CA THR A 614 23.18 4.62 -5.34
C THR A 614 22.42 3.38 -5.81
N ILE A 615 23.10 2.51 -6.54
CA ILE A 615 22.50 1.26 -7.03
C ILE A 615 23.10 0.10 -6.26
N ARG A 616 22.33 -0.56 -5.40
CA ARG A 616 22.74 -1.80 -4.76
C ARG A 616 22.48 -2.98 -5.70
N VAL A 617 23.54 -3.72 -6.00
CA VAL A 617 23.53 -4.90 -6.88
C VAL A 617 23.94 -6.10 -6.04
N TYR A 618 23.06 -7.08 -5.90
CA TYR A 618 23.30 -8.26 -5.09
C TYR A 618 23.87 -9.38 -5.95
N GLY A 619 25.10 -9.83 -5.66
CA GLY A 619 25.81 -10.82 -6.45
C GLY A 619 25.16 -12.21 -6.43
N GLY A 620 25.66 -13.13 -7.29
CA GLY A 620 25.34 -14.56 -7.25
C GLY A 620 24.39 -15.07 -8.33
N ALA A 621 23.67 -14.19 -9.03
CA ALA A 621 22.79 -14.55 -10.15
C ALA A 621 22.65 -13.41 -11.15
N ASP A 622 22.17 -13.71 -12.35
CA ASP A 622 21.76 -12.72 -13.33
C ASP A 622 20.53 -11.95 -12.77
N GLY A 623 20.39 -10.68 -13.15
CA GLY A 623 19.26 -9.86 -12.71
C GLY A 623 18.99 -8.69 -13.65
N SER A 624 17.79 -8.14 -13.53
CA SER A 624 17.38 -6.94 -14.26
C SER A 624 16.47 -6.07 -13.40
N PHE A 625 16.46 -4.77 -13.68
CA PHE A 625 15.56 -3.80 -13.07
C PHE A 625 15.28 -2.66 -14.05
N GLN A 626 14.05 -2.18 -14.06
CA GLN A 626 13.68 -1.00 -14.84
C GLN A 626 13.32 0.12 -13.87
N LEU A 627 14.17 1.15 -13.77
CA LEU A 627 13.92 2.34 -12.99
C LEU A 627 12.85 3.19 -13.69
N TYR A 628 11.84 3.58 -12.94
CA TYR A 628 10.75 4.45 -13.38
C TYR A 628 10.88 5.84 -12.76
N GLU A 629 10.78 6.88 -13.57
CA GLU A 629 10.76 8.27 -13.15
C GLU A 629 9.72 9.06 -13.98
N ASP A 630 8.99 9.97 -13.34
CA ASP A 630 8.04 10.88 -13.97
C ASP A 630 8.06 12.27 -13.29
N ASP A 631 7.02 13.07 -13.43
CA ASP A 631 6.92 14.37 -12.75
C ASP A 631 6.61 14.30 -11.25
N ASN A 632 6.40 13.11 -10.71
CA ASN A 632 6.15 12.78 -9.30
C ASN A 632 4.77 13.19 -8.72
N GLU A 633 4.01 14.06 -9.36
CA GLU A 633 2.84 14.70 -8.76
C GLU A 633 1.57 14.75 -9.64
N SER A 634 1.70 14.69 -10.96
CA SER A 634 0.55 14.80 -11.85
C SER A 634 0.03 13.44 -12.35
N ASN A 635 -1.10 13.48 -13.05
CA ASN A 635 -1.67 12.31 -13.72
C ASN A 635 -1.08 12.05 -15.11
N ALA A 636 0.06 12.66 -15.46
CA ALA A 636 0.73 12.46 -16.75
C ALA A 636 1.15 11.01 -17.00
N TYR A 637 1.40 10.24 -15.93
CA TYR A 637 1.68 8.79 -16.00
C TYR A 637 0.57 7.98 -16.70
N LEU A 638 -0.69 8.44 -16.66
CA LEU A 638 -1.80 7.81 -17.39
C LEU A 638 -1.63 7.85 -18.91
N LYS A 639 -0.75 8.73 -19.41
CA LYS A 639 -0.40 8.88 -20.83
C LYS A 639 1.00 8.34 -21.13
N ASP A 640 1.55 7.52 -20.24
CA ASP A 640 2.93 7.00 -20.30
C ASP A 640 3.99 8.12 -20.44
N GLU A 641 3.72 9.31 -19.86
CA GLU A 641 4.69 10.42 -19.78
C GLU A 641 5.69 10.16 -18.64
N CYS A 642 6.73 9.41 -18.94
CA CYS A 642 7.73 8.96 -17.99
C CYS A 642 9.10 8.76 -18.65
N VAL A 643 10.08 8.44 -17.83
CA VAL A 643 11.41 7.98 -18.23
C VAL A 643 11.65 6.59 -17.66
N LEU A 644 12.14 5.68 -18.47
CA LEU A 644 12.53 4.33 -18.11
C LEU A 644 14.03 4.15 -18.33
N THR A 645 14.72 3.61 -17.32
CA THR A 645 16.15 3.27 -17.38
C THR A 645 16.32 1.82 -17.01
N ASP A 646 16.67 0.98 -18.01
CA ASP A 646 16.91 -0.44 -17.79
C ASP A 646 18.30 -0.66 -17.16
N MET A 647 18.38 -1.64 -16.27
CA MET A 647 19.62 -2.07 -15.63
C MET A 647 19.71 -3.59 -15.68
N ASP A 648 20.86 -4.12 -16.09
CA ASP A 648 21.08 -5.56 -16.23
C ASP A 648 22.38 -6.02 -15.59
N LEU A 649 22.32 -7.10 -14.83
CA LEU A 649 23.47 -7.82 -14.31
C LEU A 649 23.62 -9.16 -15.04
N LYS A 650 24.76 -9.39 -15.64
CA LYS A 650 25.18 -10.71 -16.13
C LYS A 650 26.27 -11.25 -15.21
N TRP A 651 25.86 -12.02 -14.22
CA TRP A 651 26.76 -12.45 -13.13
C TRP A 651 27.94 -13.28 -13.64
N SER A 652 27.72 -14.23 -14.56
CA SER A 652 28.79 -15.10 -15.08
C SER A 652 29.95 -14.38 -15.74
N THR A 653 29.75 -13.14 -16.21
CA THR A 653 30.78 -12.30 -16.82
C THR A 653 31.11 -11.08 -15.96
N GLY A 654 30.48 -10.92 -14.80
CA GLY A 654 30.64 -9.76 -13.92
C GLY A 654 30.18 -8.44 -14.53
N ARG A 655 29.38 -8.47 -15.59
CA ARG A 655 28.97 -7.27 -16.34
C ARG A 655 27.67 -6.70 -15.82
N PHE A 656 27.72 -5.49 -15.31
CA PHE A 656 26.55 -4.69 -14.94
C PHE A 656 26.41 -3.50 -15.89
N VAL A 657 25.20 -3.23 -16.35
CA VAL A 657 24.91 -2.18 -17.30
C VAL A 657 23.76 -1.31 -16.80
N ILE A 658 23.96 0.00 -16.80
CA ILE A 658 22.91 1.00 -16.77
C ILE A 658 22.72 1.45 -18.20
N HIS A 659 21.58 1.12 -18.82
CA HIS A 659 21.29 1.45 -20.20
C HIS A 659 20.90 2.92 -20.36
N LYS A 660 20.84 3.37 -21.60
CA LYS A 660 20.36 4.72 -21.94
C LYS A 660 18.92 4.92 -21.49
N ALA A 661 18.68 5.99 -20.74
CA ALA A 661 17.32 6.36 -20.36
C ALA A 661 16.47 6.66 -21.61
N ALA A 662 15.22 6.25 -21.60
CA ALA A 662 14.26 6.41 -22.69
C ALA A 662 12.95 7.03 -22.21
N GLY A 663 12.32 7.88 -23.03
CA GLY A 663 11.05 8.55 -22.72
C GLY A 663 11.15 10.07 -22.70
N ARG A 664 10.46 10.71 -21.77
CA ARG A 664 10.40 12.16 -21.55
C ARG A 664 11.63 12.66 -20.78
N LEU A 665 12.79 12.72 -21.42
CA LEU A 665 14.10 12.99 -20.79
C LEU A 665 14.17 14.32 -20.03
N GLU A 666 13.30 15.27 -20.31
CA GLU A 666 13.18 16.53 -19.55
C GLU A 666 12.67 16.36 -18.13
N LEU A 667 12.12 15.19 -17.77
CA LEU A 667 11.62 14.88 -16.44
C LEU A 667 12.74 14.45 -15.45
N ILE A 668 13.94 14.15 -15.96
CA ILE A 668 15.08 13.75 -15.15
C ILE A 668 16.19 14.80 -15.17
N PRO A 669 17.11 14.81 -14.18
CA PRO A 669 18.28 15.69 -14.20
C PRO A 669 19.10 15.53 -15.49
N GLN A 670 19.74 16.60 -15.97
CA GLN A 670 20.62 16.52 -17.14
C GLN A 670 21.89 15.71 -16.86
N LYS A 671 22.36 15.78 -15.64
CA LYS A 671 23.55 15.07 -15.16
C LYS A 671 23.20 14.29 -13.91
N ARG A 672 23.92 13.20 -13.71
CA ARG A 672 23.75 12.33 -12.54
C ARG A 672 25.08 11.74 -12.10
N THR A 673 25.25 11.64 -10.80
CA THR A 673 26.32 10.87 -10.19
C THR A 673 25.77 9.48 -9.80
N TRP A 674 26.53 8.45 -10.19
CA TRP A 674 26.18 7.07 -9.90
C TRP A 674 27.19 6.44 -8.97
N THR A 675 26.72 5.84 -7.88
CA THR A 675 27.50 4.93 -7.04
C THR A 675 26.87 3.54 -7.18
N VAL A 676 27.66 2.54 -7.55
CA VAL A 676 27.18 1.17 -7.65
C VAL A 676 27.84 0.34 -6.55
N GLU A 677 27.02 -0.26 -5.71
CA GLU A 677 27.43 -1.11 -4.58
C GLU A 677 27.15 -2.57 -4.92
N PHE A 678 28.20 -3.39 -5.12
CA PHE A 678 28.04 -4.83 -5.30
C PHE A 678 28.12 -5.51 -3.93
N TRP A 679 27.00 -6.06 -3.48
CA TRP A 679 26.84 -6.68 -2.18
C TRP A 679 26.99 -8.20 -2.21
N GLY A 680 27.56 -8.78 -1.16
CA GLY A 680 27.82 -10.22 -1.03
C GLY A 680 28.95 -10.73 -1.91
N VAL A 681 29.85 -9.86 -2.35
CA VAL A 681 30.94 -10.20 -3.27
C VAL A 681 32.30 -10.18 -2.60
N LYS A 682 33.29 -10.82 -3.21
CA LYS A 682 34.72 -10.68 -2.87
C LYS A 682 35.28 -9.43 -3.56
N ASP A 683 36.35 -8.88 -3.00
CA ASP A 683 37.13 -7.82 -3.69
C ASP A 683 37.67 -8.32 -5.03
N THR A 684 37.54 -7.52 -6.07
CA THR A 684 38.02 -7.82 -7.42
C THR A 684 38.36 -6.54 -8.18
N GLU A 685 39.15 -6.64 -9.22
CA GLU A 685 39.39 -5.53 -10.14
C GLU A 685 38.10 -5.11 -10.86
N VAL A 686 38.01 -3.83 -11.18
CA VAL A 686 36.83 -3.24 -11.82
C VAL A 686 37.26 -2.37 -13.00
N THR A 687 36.56 -2.48 -14.11
CA THR A 687 36.64 -1.52 -15.22
C THR A 687 35.28 -0.83 -15.40
N VAL A 688 35.32 0.45 -15.74
CA VAL A 688 34.11 1.26 -15.96
C VAL A 688 34.19 1.93 -17.32
N GLU A 689 33.14 1.76 -18.13
CA GLU A 689 32.99 2.44 -19.41
C GLU A 689 31.75 3.36 -19.37
N VAL A 690 31.88 4.57 -19.89
CA VAL A 690 30.77 5.51 -20.13
C VAL A 690 30.72 5.81 -21.61
N GLU A 691 29.58 5.55 -22.25
CA GLU A 691 29.41 5.68 -23.69
C GLU A 691 30.53 4.97 -24.51
N GLY A 692 30.91 3.77 -24.05
CA GLY A 692 31.95 2.95 -24.71
C GLY A 692 33.38 3.45 -24.52
N THR A 693 33.61 4.42 -23.64
CA THR A 693 34.93 4.94 -23.30
C THR A 693 35.27 4.56 -21.89
N GLU A 694 36.41 3.90 -21.66
CA GLU A 694 36.90 3.59 -20.32
C GLU A 694 37.21 4.88 -19.55
N VAL A 695 36.72 4.95 -18.31
CA VAL A 695 36.90 6.08 -17.41
C VAL A 695 37.52 5.63 -16.08
N GLU A 696 38.29 6.52 -15.44
CA GLU A 696 38.77 6.28 -14.11
C GLU A 696 37.62 6.44 -13.10
N ALA A 697 37.35 5.38 -12.33
CA ALA A 697 36.31 5.35 -11.29
C ALA A 697 36.96 5.11 -9.92
N PHE A 698 36.37 5.68 -8.87
CA PHE A 698 36.78 5.39 -7.50
C PHE A 698 36.24 4.01 -7.09
N LYS A 699 37.14 3.19 -6.50
CA LYS A 699 36.81 1.86 -6.01
C LYS A 699 37.14 1.76 -4.53
N GLU A 700 36.25 1.22 -3.73
CA GLU A 700 36.44 0.90 -2.31
C GLU A 700 35.85 -0.45 -2.00
N TYR A 701 36.45 -1.22 -1.09
CA TYR A 701 35.91 -2.50 -0.64
C TYR A 701 35.75 -2.53 0.87
N ASP A 702 34.49 -2.75 1.32
CA ASP A 702 34.18 -3.00 2.73
C ASP A 702 34.21 -4.52 3.00
N GLU A 703 35.28 -5.00 3.63
CA GLU A 703 35.45 -6.42 3.95
C GLU A 703 34.43 -6.91 4.97
N ALA A 704 33.96 -6.06 5.91
CA ALA A 704 33.01 -6.44 6.93
C ALA A 704 31.63 -6.74 6.30
N LEU A 705 31.20 -5.89 5.38
CA LEU A 705 29.93 -6.03 4.67
C LEU A 705 30.04 -6.90 3.41
N GLY A 706 31.26 -7.17 2.88
CA GLY A 706 31.43 -7.79 1.57
C GLY A 706 30.81 -6.95 0.47
N CYS A 707 31.07 -5.65 0.54
CA CYS A 707 30.50 -4.67 -0.38
C CYS A 707 31.61 -3.98 -1.18
N LEU A 708 31.54 -4.09 -2.50
CA LEU A 708 32.43 -3.41 -3.43
C LEU A 708 31.74 -2.17 -3.98
N VAL A 709 32.23 -1.00 -3.62
CA VAL A 709 31.68 0.31 -4.01
C VAL A 709 32.43 0.84 -5.21
N VAL A 710 31.70 1.25 -6.24
CA VAL A 710 32.24 1.84 -7.47
C VAL A 710 31.54 3.18 -7.71
N SER A 711 32.27 4.28 -7.57
CA SER A 711 31.74 5.63 -7.87
C SER A 711 32.14 6.04 -9.28
N VAL A 712 31.11 6.27 -10.11
CA VAL A 712 31.28 6.72 -11.49
C VAL A 712 31.35 8.25 -11.51
N PRO A 713 32.27 8.88 -12.26
CA PRO A 713 32.29 10.34 -12.42
C PRO A 713 30.94 10.88 -12.90
N GLU A 714 30.61 12.13 -12.52
CA GLU A 714 29.40 12.81 -12.98
C GLU A 714 29.31 12.73 -14.51
N THR A 715 28.20 12.22 -15.01
CA THR A 715 27.94 12.05 -16.43
C THR A 715 26.53 12.47 -16.82
N SER A 716 26.20 12.44 -18.13
CA SER A 716 24.81 12.62 -18.56
C SER A 716 23.91 11.58 -17.87
N ALA A 717 22.76 12.01 -17.37
CA ALA A 717 21.78 11.09 -16.78
C ALA A 717 21.23 10.05 -17.80
N THR A 718 21.45 10.28 -19.09
CA THR A 718 21.03 9.40 -20.18
C THR A 718 22.17 8.56 -20.76
N ALA A 719 23.39 8.64 -20.19
CA ALA A 719 24.53 7.88 -20.68
C ALA A 719 24.43 6.38 -20.36
N GLU A 720 24.91 5.54 -21.28
CA GLU A 720 25.14 4.12 -20.99
C GLU A 720 26.40 3.97 -20.12
N ILE A 721 26.29 3.21 -19.04
CA ILE A 721 27.38 2.92 -18.12
C ILE A 721 27.53 1.40 -18.02
N ILE A 722 28.75 0.91 -18.20
CA ILE A 722 29.09 -0.50 -18.07
C ILE A 722 30.16 -0.65 -17.00
N ILE A 723 29.88 -1.48 -16.01
CA ILE A 723 30.82 -1.85 -14.96
C ILE A 723 31.11 -3.34 -15.08
N THR A 724 32.40 -3.72 -15.16
CA THR A 724 32.79 -5.11 -15.29
C THR A 724 33.70 -5.50 -14.12
N LEU A 725 33.28 -6.52 -13.37
CA LEU A 725 34.04 -7.17 -12.31
C LEU A 725 35.02 -8.17 -12.93
N GLY A 726 36.31 -8.13 -12.57
CA GLY A 726 37.34 -9.01 -13.12
C GLY A 726 37.15 -10.49 -12.79
N ALA A 727 36.65 -10.77 -11.57
CA ALA A 727 36.31 -12.12 -11.11
C ALA A 727 35.09 -12.07 -10.19
N PRO A 728 33.87 -12.27 -10.73
CA PRO A 728 32.65 -12.22 -9.94
C PRO A 728 32.48 -13.46 -9.05
N GLU A 729 32.84 -13.34 -7.79
CA GLU A 729 32.70 -14.41 -6.79
C GLU A 729 31.91 -13.91 -5.58
N LEU A 730 31.06 -14.78 -5.03
CA LEU A 730 30.42 -14.50 -3.75
C LEU A 730 31.44 -14.59 -2.61
N ARG A 731 31.23 -13.68 -1.60
CA ARG A 731 32.03 -13.76 -0.37
C ARG A 731 31.71 -15.04 0.41
N GLU A 732 32.67 -15.47 1.20
CA GLU A 732 32.46 -16.47 2.24
C GLU A 732 32.16 -15.76 3.57
N ASN A 733 31.18 -16.25 4.32
CA ASN A 733 30.85 -15.69 5.63
C ASN A 733 31.95 -16.06 6.63
N ASP A 734 32.50 -15.09 7.34
CA ASP A 734 33.38 -15.36 8.48
C ASP A 734 32.57 -15.75 9.72
N VAL A 735 32.09 -16.99 9.73
CA VAL A 735 31.29 -17.57 10.82
C VAL A 735 32.02 -17.48 12.16
N LYS A 736 33.33 -17.63 12.17
CA LYS A 736 34.14 -17.61 13.41
C LYS A 736 34.07 -16.24 14.08
N THR A 737 34.31 -15.18 13.33
CA THR A 737 34.21 -13.81 13.84
C THR A 737 32.79 -13.46 14.27
N GLN A 738 31.76 -13.91 13.51
CA GLN A 738 30.34 -13.69 13.88
C GLN A 738 30.00 -14.37 15.21
N VAL A 739 30.39 -15.62 15.39
CA VAL A 739 30.18 -16.36 16.65
C VAL A 739 30.93 -15.68 17.80
N PHE A 740 32.18 -15.24 17.58
CA PHE A 740 32.93 -14.52 18.58
C PHE A 740 32.25 -13.21 19.00
N THR A 741 31.80 -12.42 18.04
CA THR A 741 31.05 -11.17 18.29
C THR A 741 29.79 -11.42 19.08
N LEU A 742 29.00 -12.44 18.71
CA LEU A 742 27.78 -12.83 19.43
C LEU A 742 28.09 -13.18 20.88
N LEU A 743 29.07 -14.05 21.11
CA LEU A 743 29.46 -14.51 22.45
C LEU A 743 30.03 -13.37 23.30
N ASN A 744 30.79 -12.44 22.70
CA ASN A 744 31.37 -11.29 23.39
C ASN A 744 30.33 -10.25 23.84
N GLN A 745 29.18 -10.19 23.14
CA GLN A 745 28.06 -9.31 23.48
C GLN A 745 27.06 -9.95 24.41
N ALA A 746 27.05 -11.28 24.53
CA ALA A 746 26.08 -12.00 25.35
C ALA A 746 26.45 -11.94 26.84
N GLU A 747 25.46 -11.70 27.69
CA GLU A 747 25.56 -11.80 29.16
C GLU A 747 25.29 -13.25 29.59
N ILE A 748 26.29 -14.09 29.48
CA ILE A 748 26.19 -15.52 29.83
C ILE A 748 26.98 -15.81 31.11
N PRO A 749 26.47 -16.68 32.00
CA PRO A 749 27.23 -17.10 33.17
C PRO A 749 28.44 -17.97 32.76
N TYR A 750 29.55 -17.79 33.47
CA TYR A 750 30.75 -18.64 33.29
C TYR A 750 30.51 -20.04 33.80
#